data_45addafa148486f529b5e24d478e5cec
#
_entry.id   45addafa148486f529b5e24d478e5cec
#
_cell.length_a   1.000
_cell.length_b   1.000
_cell.length_c   1.000
_cell.angle_alpha   90.00
_cell.angle_beta   90.00
_cell.angle_gamma   90.00
#
_symmetry.space_group_name_H-M   'P 1'
#
loop_
_entity.id
_entity.type
_entity.pdbx_description
1 polymer ?
#
loop_
_entity_poly.entity_id
_entity_poly.type
_entity_poly.pdbx_seq_one_letter_code
_entity_poly.pdbx_strand_id
1 'polypeptide(L)'
;MLEPKDNAISKLNSISVTVAGKAGSPAKLFVNDVEVASETIRIDGLLDFLSVRVPVGPVTLRVEALGASDKTFTAEKKIHVLGPAGKIKNVSGDILLPADGSSVGKYKFEISDEWGYLLHDVRVVTLRLSSGNLLDKDFDENSSGHQVQAVEGFISVSIQSANEPTERSTLDIQAAGYSQQFNVAYTIPEEPLILVGAVSGSLSSLGTDQDPNALPHFGIISRNNAQLGDHVLLGGRTAFYAKGSIKPGLRLTASLDTDRGYLDQLFVDVDPQEQYPLFGDASTITFDAQSRSKLFAKLEQNESFVLLGDFNTQMTDNEFTAYNRTFNGVLGSYLYKNHEIQVFGTATDRSMEQEEIRGEGISGFYYLNNGSVTRFSEKIRIVIKDRYHPETVLETKNLTRFFDYEINYVDGTLMFKQPVASLDGAGNPIFIVVSYEFQGSNTRSWIGGFRHKSKLGPDEKIMVGTTFLTEERATANYMLYGLDATIPVNDMITISAELGQSRKPDDFVDSVTVGSAIKTEVQVHNVVPGLNLKGYIRSVGDDFANASQVGASTERGSFKYGLNAKYDSRKYGKITSEYYDKTGNLGTSNTLDSRVFSMHVERRIKENSTLKLGYENAHRAKFDASDSLLSEDISNLLKAQYDVLLLEHIRAVFEHEQNLSLTNRTKPTNTSVGLVYPITEQLEVYWKYRFIQGTEVNRQSVLGFRSTVGENTDIEGKYEIGGITGDQRNRATLGLKNKWYLREDLVVNISLENTATVDSFEIPTPSHQAMALSFEYLPEMPWKAIGKYEVRDDANSLQRVITIGGDMRIFAGFGAIAKLDHWENRYKIGNKGSQTRENYQAGVAYRPQDSDKINALAKIAYVSDRNSQIAIPIRQDRYIFSVHSYWQIDRKIGLASRFATRFVLDDDATFDESVSTQTYFFQSRAEYAYTNELSGILDARFIYMSPTSESAFGLAAEVDYLVYQNIQLGVGYIFKNYSDADFSFLDYQYHNLYFALHAKFSEDIFNWR
;
A
#
# COMPACT_ATOMS: atom_id res chain seq x y z
N MET A 1 24.69 63.32 0.57
CA MET A 1 24.00 62.20 -0.09
C MET A 1 22.53 62.21 0.39
N LEU A 2 21.55 62.40 -0.52
CA LEU A 2 20.14 62.45 -0.18
C LEU A 2 19.53 61.05 -0.24
N GLU A 3 19.73 60.32 -1.35
CA GLU A 3 19.32 58.98 -1.57
C GLU A 3 20.52 58.07 -1.87
N PRO A 4 20.50 56.79 -1.50
CA PRO A 4 19.49 56.12 -0.66
C PRO A 4 19.54 56.60 0.79
N LYS A 5 18.46 56.29 1.57
CA LYS A 5 18.49 56.52 3.01
C LYS A 5 19.50 55.61 3.68
N ASP A 6 20.04 56.06 4.82
CA ASP A 6 20.93 55.19 5.60
C ASP A 6 20.19 53.97 6.14
N ASN A 7 20.83 52.81 6.08
CA ASN A 7 20.25 51.48 6.33
C ASN A 7 19.07 51.09 5.39
N ALA A 8 19.00 51.65 4.21
CA ALA A 8 18.00 51.27 3.20
C ALA A 8 18.25 49.82 2.74
N ILE A 9 17.18 49.08 2.51
CA ILE A 9 17.23 47.73 1.93
C ILE A 9 16.88 47.87 0.46
N SER A 10 17.76 47.41 -0.41
CA SER A 10 17.54 47.35 -1.84
C SER A 10 17.31 45.96 -2.35
N LYS A 11 16.29 45.77 -3.20
CA LYS A 11 16.01 44.53 -3.90
C LYS A 11 16.86 44.30 -5.15
N LEU A 12 17.39 45.40 -5.67
CA LEU A 12 18.15 45.42 -6.91
C LEU A 12 19.61 45.66 -6.60
N ASN A 13 20.49 45.01 -7.33
CA ASN A 13 21.94 45.21 -7.31
C ASN A 13 22.38 46.44 -8.18
N SER A 14 21.41 47.23 -8.59
CA SER A 14 21.60 48.53 -9.28
C SER A 14 20.74 49.55 -8.57
N ILE A 15 21.37 50.59 -8.06
CA ILE A 15 20.74 51.65 -7.29
C ILE A 15 21.05 53.02 -7.89
N SER A 16 20.23 53.96 -7.57
CA SER A 16 20.53 55.39 -7.89
C SER A 16 20.97 56.08 -6.61
N VAL A 17 22.01 56.92 -6.73
CA VAL A 17 22.54 57.67 -5.60
C VAL A 17 22.38 59.15 -5.92
N THR A 18 21.58 59.86 -5.15
CA THR A 18 21.34 61.28 -5.31
C THR A 18 22.18 62.07 -4.27
N VAL A 19 22.89 63.01 -4.76
CA VAL A 19 23.78 63.86 -3.96
C VAL A 19 23.40 65.31 -4.15
N ALA A 20 23.33 66.08 -3.04
CA ALA A 20 23.25 67.54 -3.11
C ALA A 20 24.61 68.17 -2.71
N GLY A 21 25.05 69.12 -3.46
CA GLY A 21 26.30 69.84 -3.20
C GLY A 21 26.42 71.14 -3.99
N LYS A 22 27.60 71.72 -3.99
CA LYS A 22 27.82 72.96 -4.71
C LYS A 22 27.86 72.71 -6.23
N ALA A 23 27.06 73.45 -6.99
CA ALA A 23 27.03 73.40 -8.43
C ALA A 23 28.46 73.54 -9.04
N GLY A 24 28.78 72.75 -10.05
CA GLY A 24 30.07 72.72 -10.71
C GLY A 24 31.20 71.99 -9.95
N SER A 25 30.96 71.46 -8.74
CA SER A 25 31.95 70.68 -8.00
C SER A 25 32.03 69.24 -8.50
N PRO A 26 33.22 68.66 -8.68
CA PRO A 26 33.34 67.22 -8.96
C PRO A 26 32.97 66.42 -7.74
N ALA A 27 32.21 65.36 -7.94
CA ALA A 27 31.86 64.38 -6.90
C ALA A 27 32.25 62.97 -7.39
N LYS A 28 32.81 62.21 -6.48
CA LYS A 28 33.24 60.83 -6.66
C LYS A 28 32.41 59.93 -5.78
N LEU A 29 31.89 58.86 -6.35
CA LEU A 29 31.15 57.81 -5.63
C LEU A 29 32.01 56.59 -5.49
N PHE A 30 32.07 56.11 -4.25
CA PHE A 30 32.76 54.86 -3.89
C PHE A 30 31.72 53.84 -3.37
N VAL A 31 31.89 52.61 -3.76
CA VAL A 31 31.15 51.45 -3.30
C VAL A 31 32.15 50.53 -2.60
N ASN A 32 32.03 50.29 -1.28
CA ASN A 32 33.00 49.53 -0.49
C ASN A 32 34.45 50.00 -0.76
N ASP A 33 34.68 51.31 -0.68
CA ASP A 33 35.95 52.01 -0.93
C ASP A 33 36.52 51.92 -2.37
N VAL A 34 35.80 51.35 -3.30
CA VAL A 34 36.15 51.33 -4.73
C VAL A 34 35.47 52.47 -5.45
N GLU A 35 36.21 53.37 -6.14
CA GLU A 35 35.65 54.42 -6.99
C GLU A 35 34.90 53.77 -8.16
N VAL A 36 33.58 54.06 -8.26
CA VAL A 36 32.71 53.51 -9.30
C VAL A 36 32.18 54.55 -10.26
N ALA A 37 32.12 55.81 -9.86
CA ALA A 37 31.69 56.89 -10.72
C ALA A 37 32.28 58.21 -10.25
N SER A 38 32.52 59.12 -11.21
CA SER A 38 32.94 60.50 -10.96
C SER A 38 32.26 61.44 -11.94
N GLU A 39 31.43 62.37 -11.43
CA GLU A 39 30.64 63.29 -12.20
C GLU A 39 30.62 64.69 -11.56
N THR A 40 30.15 65.68 -12.28
CA THR A 40 30.07 67.04 -11.78
C THR A 40 28.65 67.44 -11.35
N ILE A 41 28.49 68.06 -10.17
CA ILE A 41 27.20 68.46 -9.64
C ILE A 41 26.59 69.53 -10.56
N ARG A 42 25.34 69.31 -10.94
CA ARG A 42 24.63 70.18 -11.90
C ARG A 42 24.33 71.56 -11.31
N ILE A 43 23.87 72.48 -12.17
CA ILE A 43 23.55 73.89 -11.81
C ILE A 43 22.47 73.97 -10.73
N ASP A 44 21.58 73.02 -10.67
CA ASP A 44 20.53 72.90 -9.65
C ASP A 44 21.03 72.42 -8.28
N GLY A 45 22.31 72.15 -8.16
CA GLY A 45 22.91 71.66 -6.92
C GLY A 45 22.71 70.18 -6.65
N LEU A 46 22.17 69.41 -7.61
CA LEU A 46 21.93 67.99 -7.50
C LEU A 46 22.82 67.20 -8.47
N LEU A 47 23.11 65.98 -8.10
CA LEU A 47 23.77 64.98 -8.94
C LEU A 47 23.15 63.60 -8.70
N ASP A 48 22.75 62.94 -9.73
CA ASP A 48 22.20 61.57 -9.68
C ASP A 48 23.18 60.63 -10.38
N PHE A 49 23.82 59.75 -9.59
CA PHE A 49 24.52 58.59 -10.13
C PHE A 49 23.47 57.53 -10.42
N LEU A 50 23.14 57.29 -11.67
CA LEU A 50 22.12 56.36 -12.09
C LEU A 50 22.69 54.98 -12.34
N SER A 51 21.94 53.95 -11.97
CA SER A 51 22.28 52.53 -12.24
C SER A 51 23.63 52.07 -11.69
N VAL A 52 23.98 52.57 -10.52
CA VAL A 52 25.25 52.16 -9.83
C VAL A 52 25.14 50.68 -9.41
N ARG A 53 26.04 49.84 -9.95
CA ARG A 53 26.13 48.47 -9.57
C ARG A 53 26.73 48.32 -8.19
N VAL A 54 26.03 47.59 -7.31
CA VAL A 54 26.41 47.28 -5.95
C VAL A 54 26.42 45.79 -5.72
N PRO A 55 27.36 45.27 -4.94
CA PRO A 55 27.35 43.84 -4.57
C PRO A 55 26.19 43.52 -3.66
N VAL A 56 25.78 42.27 -3.63
CA VAL A 56 24.79 41.78 -2.65
C VAL A 56 25.41 41.78 -1.24
N GLY A 57 24.55 41.98 -0.23
CA GLY A 57 24.96 42.08 1.15
C GLY A 57 25.09 43.50 1.67
N PRO A 58 25.80 43.73 2.77
CA PRO A 58 26.03 45.05 3.33
C PRO A 58 26.99 45.85 2.43
N VAL A 59 26.57 47.03 2.07
CA VAL A 59 27.29 47.94 1.16
C VAL A 59 27.46 49.28 1.81
N THR A 60 28.69 49.80 1.80
CA THR A 60 29.00 51.20 2.21
C THR A 60 29.11 52.04 0.95
N LEU A 61 28.27 53.09 0.88
CA LEU A 61 28.30 54.11 -0.14
C LEU A 61 29.02 55.34 0.43
N ARG A 62 30.04 55.76 -0.20
CA ARG A 62 30.78 56.99 0.19
C ARG A 62 30.91 57.94 -1.02
N VAL A 63 30.51 59.17 -0.79
CA VAL A 63 30.64 60.24 -1.77
C VAL A 63 31.63 61.28 -1.25
N GLU A 64 32.57 61.62 -2.10
CA GLU A 64 33.52 62.71 -1.89
C GLU A 64 33.26 63.81 -2.90
N ALA A 65 33.09 65.04 -2.42
CA ALA A 65 32.90 66.21 -3.25
C ALA A 65 33.72 67.38 -2.79
N LEU A 66 34.29 68.14 -3.71
CA LEU A 66 35.01 69.39 -3.42
C LEU A 66 34.01 70.51 -3.10
N GLY A 67 34.21 71.13 -1.95
CA GLY A 67 33.47 72.32 -1.52
C GLY A 67 34.07 73.62 -1.98
N ALA A 68 33.43 74.74 -1.59
CA ALA A 68 33.81 76.10 -2.04
C ALA A 68 35.18 76.59 -1.57
N SER A 69 35.84 75.88 -0.66
CA SER A 69 37.16 76.22 -0.06
C SER A 69 38.21 75.14 -0.38
N ASP A 70 38.07 74.38 -1.46
CA ASP A 70 38.93 73.26 -1.88
C ASP A 70 39.09 72.17 -0.76
N LYS A 71 38.20 72.18 0.19
CA LYS A 71 38.10 71.08 1.17
C LYS A 71 37.17 69.99 0.63
N THR A 72 37.69 68.76 0.71
CA THR A 72 36.89 67.59 0.41
C THR A 72 35.84 67.33 1.54
N PHE A 73 34.58 67.21 1.14
CA PHE A 73 33.52 66.79 2.05
C PHE A 73 33.12 65.36 1.73
N THR A 74 33.00 64.54 2.75
CA THR A 74 32.66 63.13 2.60
C THR A 74 31.29 62.87 3.24
N ALA A 75 30.44 62.13 2.54
CA ALA A 75 29.17 61.63 3.05
C ALA A 75 29.13 60.11 2.84
N GLU A 76 28.88 59.39 3.93
CA GLU A 76 28.84 57.94 3.92
C GLU A 76 27.44 57.49 4.35
N LYS A 77 26.93 56.43 3.70
CA LYS A 77 25.70 55.70 4.05
C LYS A 77 25.89 54.22 3.86
N LYS A 78 25.32 53.44 4.77
CA LYS A 78 25.26 52.02 4.68
C LYS A 78 23.92 51.55 4.18
N ILE A 79 23.92 50.62 3.28
CA ILE A 79 22.72 50.00 2.76
C ILE A 79 22.87 48.47 2.77
N HIS A 80 21.78 47.79 2.66
CA HIS A 80 21.80 46.33 2.46
C HIS A 80 21.14 46.00 1.12
N VAL A 81 21.84 45.22 0.31
CA VAL A 81 21.31 44.71 -0.99
C VAL A 81 20.95 43.25 -0.77
N LEU A 82 19.66 42.91 -0.88
CA LEU A 82 19.17 41.56 -0.65
C LEU A 82 19.90 40.54 -1.52
N GLY A 83 20.43 39.52 -0.88
CA GLY A 83 21.05 38.36 -1.51
C GLY A 83 20.04 37.27 -1.88
N PRO A 84 20.51 36.15 -2.45
CA PRO A 84 19.68 34.95 -2.60
C PRO A 84 19.28 34.39 -1.23
N ALA A 85 18.30 33.48 -1.20
CA ALA A 85 17.94 32.77 0.01
C ALA A 85 19.16 32.01 0.57
N GLY A 86 19.50 32.27 1.81
CA GLY A 86 20.66 31.69 2.48
C GLY A 86 20.37 31.14 3.87
N LYS A 87 19.15 31.41 4.39
CA LYS A 87 18.75 30.94 5.70
C LYS A 87 17.23 30.79 5.81
N ILE A 88 16.80 29.68 6.38
CA ILE A 88 15.42 29.43 6.78
C ILE A 88 15.39 29.19 8.28
N LYS A 89 14.56 29.88 9.02
CA LYS A 89 14.49 29.79 10.48
C LYS A 89 13.09 29.44 10.93
N ASN A 90 12.98 28.40 11.74
CA ASN A 90 11.74 28.13 12.44
C ASN A 90 11.56 29.14 13.59
N VAL A 91 10.49 29.93 13.54
CA VAL A 91 10.15 30.92 14.57
C VAL A 91 9.15 30.40 15.60
N SER A 92 8.56 29.23 15.36
CA SER A 92 7.59 28.60 16.27
C SER A 92 8.24 27.69 17.32
N GLY A 93 9.55 27.47 17.27
CA GLY A 93 10.25 26.54 18.15
C GLY A 93 10.25 25.10 17.61
N ASP A 94 10.55 24.13 18.47
CA ASP A 94 10.68 22.74 18.08
C ASP A 94 9.36 22.19 17.51
N ILE A 95 9.44 21.37 16.47
CA ILE A 95 8.29 20.72 15.85
C ILE A 95 8.05 19.41 16.60
N LEU A 96 7.12 19.45 17.53
CA LEU A 96 6.76 18.33 18.40
C LEU A 96 5.26 18.10 18.35
N LEU A 97 4.85 16.87 18.01
CA LEU A 97 3.43 16.47 17.91
C LEU A 97 3.23 15.10 18.56
N PRO A 98 2.06 14.82 19.18
CA PRO A 98 1.73 13.46 19.59
C PRO A 98 1.51 12.57 18.34
N ALA A 99 1.94 11.32 18.40
CA ALA A 99 1.78 10.35 17.32
C ALA A 99 0.39 9.70 17.35
N ASP A 100 -0.66 10.50 17.15
CA ASP A 100 -2.07 10.08 17.22
C ASP A 100 -2.78 10.09 15.85
N GLY A 101 -2.05 10.48 14.78
CA GLY A 101 -2.56 10.56 13.42
C GLY A 101 -3.59 11.69 13.18
N SER A 102 -3.96 12.44 14.22
CA SER A 102 -5.04 13.45 14.17
C SER A 102 -4.62 14.83 14.61
N SER A 103 -3.67 14.94 15.53
CA SER A 103 -3.18 16.22 16.02
C SER A 103 -2.55 17.07 14.93
N VAL A 104 -2.87 18.37 14.91
CA VAL A 104 -2.36 19.33 13.93
C VAL A 104 -1.56 20.42 14.60
N GLY A 105 -0.31 20.57 14.19
CA GLY A 105 0.57 21.67 14.59
C GLY A 105 0.73 22.70 13.46
N LYS A 106 0.74 24.00 13.83
CA LYS A 106 1.02 25.08 12.88
C LYS A 106 2.35 25.72 13.22
N TYR A 107 3.26 25.73 12.24
CA TYR A 107 4.62 26.22 12.41
C TYR A 107 4.91 27.33 11.41
N LYS A 108 5.60 28.35 11.86
CA LYS A 108 5.96 29.50 11.05
C LYS A 108 7.47 29.53 10.81
N PHE A 109 7.85 29.70 9.55
CA PHE A 109 9.24 29.81 9.14
C PHE A 109 9.51 31.14 8.47
N GLU A 110 10.69 31.67 8.71
CA GLU A 110 11.24 32.91 8.17
C GLU A 110 12.25 32.57 7.12
N ILE A 111 12.17 33.22 5.95
CA ILE A 111 13.11 33.05 4.85
C ILE A 111 13.88 34.34 4.69
N SER A 112 15.20 34.25 4.82
CA SER A 112 16.11 35.37 4.75
C SER A 112 17.33 35.10 3.88
N ASP A 113 18.03 36.16 3.53
CA ASP A 113 19.37 36.05 2.94
C ASP A 113 20.39 35.58 4.00
N GLU A 114 21.66 35.41 3.64
CA GLU A 114 22.71 34.93 4.54
C GLU A 114 23.01 35.91 5.69
N TRP A 115 22.65 37.21 5.53
CA TRP A 115 22.81 38.23 6.54
C TRP A 115 21.60 38.41 7.44
N GLY A 116 20.48 37.69 7.17
CA GLY A 116 19.27 37.67 7.99
C GLY A 116 18.19 38.68 7.59
N TYR A 117 18.28 39.27 6.41
CA TYR A 117 17.23 40.15 5.88
C TYR A 117 16.16 39.35 5.15
N LEU A 118 14.88 39.64 5.49
CA LEU A 118 13.73 38.91 4.97
C LEU A 118 13.57 39.07 3.44
N LEU A 119 13.29 37.96 2.78
CA LEU A 119 13.09 37.91 1.32
C LEU A 119 11.61 37.99 0.98
N HIS A 120 11.13 39.22 0.77
CA HIS A 120 9.72 39.45 0.42
C HIS A 120 9.34 38.99 -1.00
N ASP A 121 10.30 38.63 -1.84
CA ASP A 121 10.08 38.27 -3.25
C ASP A 121 9.91 36.75 -3.47
N VAL A 122 10.18 35.95 -2.46
CA VAL A 122 9.90 34.52 -2.51
C VAL A 122 8.39 34.31 -2.42
N ARG A 123 7.79 33.75 -3.48
CA ARG A 123 6.34 33.54 -3.56
C ARG A 123 5.93 32.10 -3.28
N VAL A 124 6.73 31.15 -3.71
CA VAL A 124 6.42 29.72 -3.58
C VAL A 124 7.61 29.00 -2.97
N VAL A 125 7.30 28.11 -2.04
CA VAL A 125 8.26 27.30 -1.28
C VAL A 125 7.81 25.85 -1.38
N THR A 126 8.74 24.95 -1.66
CA THR A 126 8.48 23.52 -1.73
C THR A 126 8.79 22.85 -0.39
N LEU A 127 7.85 22.09 0.11
CA LEU A 127 7.94 21.32 1.34
C LEU A 127 8.02 19.82 1.02
N ARG A 128 8.81 19.08 1.80
CA ARG A 128 8.80 17.62 1.80
C ARG A 128 8.85 17.12 3.22
N LEU A 129 7.83 16.40 3.62
CA LEU A 129 7.72 15.80 4.95
C LEU A 129 7.94 14.29 4.83
N SER A 130 8.82 13.73 5.66
CA SER A 130 9.14 12.30 5.59
C SER A 130 8.10 11.40 6.29
N SER A 131 7.37 11.94 7.28
CA SER A 131 6.29 11.24 7.99
C SER A 131 5.23 12.23 8.45
N GLY A 132 3.95 11.83 8.49
CA GLY A 132 2.82 12.73 8.71
C GLY A 132 2.30 13.33 7.41
N ASN A 133 1.33 14.24 7.50
CA ASN A 133 0.71 14.88 6.34
C ASN A 133 0.82 16.40 6.41
N LEU A 134 1.00 17.05 5.26
CA LEU A 134 0.89 18.49 5.12
C LEU A 134 -0.57 18.84 4.76
N LEU A 135 -1.19 19.74 5.53
CA LEU A 135 -2.61 20.08 5.34
C LEU A 135 -2.83 21.39 4.58
N ASP A 136 -1.77 22.14 4.33
CA ASP A 136 -1.89 23.39 3.58
C ASP A 136 -2.21 23.09 2.12
N LYS A 137 -2.86 24.01 1.43
CA LYS A 137 -3.18 23.83 0.00
C LYS A 137 -1.89 23.74 -0.81
N ASP A 138 -1.76 22.69 -1.62
CA ASP A 138 -0.71 22.59 -2.62
C ASP A 138 -1.02 23.52 -3.81
N PHE A 139 -0.11 24.41 -4.15
CA PHE A 139 -0.29 25.37 -5.22
C PHE A 139 0.15 24.85 -6.60
N ASP A 140 0.88 23.73 -6.64
CA ASP A 140 1.32 23.12 -7.89
C ASP A 140 1.47 21.59 -7.75
N GLU A 141 0.36 20.90 -7.84
CA GLU A 141 0.28 19.43 -7.73
C GLU A 141 1.06 18.68 -8.82
N ASN A 142 1.49 19.39 -9.88
CA ASN A 142 2.30 18.80 -10.96
C ASN A 142 3.80 18.83 -10.66
N SER A 143 4.22 19.57 -9.65
CA SER A 143 5.62 19.67 -9.23
C SER A 143 5.90 18.72 -8.05
N SER A 144 7.08 18.14 -8.02
CA SER A 144 7.49 17.22 -6.93
C SER A 144 7.60 17.93 -5.59
N GLY A 145 6.85 17.46 -4.58
CA GLY A 145 6.78 18.05 -3.24
C GLY A 145 5.49 18.85 -3.06
N HIS A 146 5.31 19.45 -1.91
CA HIS A 146 4.13 20.24 -1.56
C HIS A 146 4.45 21.73 -1.63
N GLN A 147 3.77 22.48 -2.49
CA GLN A 147 4.06 23.90 -2.74
C GLN A 147 3.16 24.79 -1.90
N VAL A 148 3.75 25.62 -1.04
CA VAL A 148 3.05 26.60 -0.21
C VAL A 148 3.41 28.02 -0.58
N GLN A 149 2.49 28.96 -0.37
CA GLN A 149 2.72 30.36 -0.65
C GLN A 149 3.46 31.04 0.50
N ALA A 150 4.53 31.75 0.17
CA ALA A 150 5.21 32.63 1.10
C ALA A 150 4.62 34.05 1.04
N VAL A 151 4.41 34.62 2.21
CA VAL A 151 3.89 36.00 2.36
C VAL A 151 4.90 36.80 3.17
N GLU A 152 5.42 37.86 2.57
CA GLU A 152 6.37 38.78 3.21
C GLU A 152 7.60 38.09 3.84
N GLY A 153 8.12 37.04 3.18
CA GLY A 153 9.26 36.27 3.68
C GLY A 153 8.92 35.24 4.75
N PHE A 154 7.64 34.96 5.00
CA PHE A 154 7.20 33.94 5.93
C PHE A 154 6.37 32.87 5.24
N ILE A 155 6.48 31.64 5.72
CA ILE A 155 5.55 30.55 5.42
C ILE A 155 4.93 30.03 6.72
N SER A 156 3.68 29.59 6.61
CA SER A 156 3.00 28.84 7.67
C SER A 156 2.79 27.42 7.16
N VAL A 157 3.16 26.44 7.97
CA VAL A 157 3.07 25.03 7.62
C VAL A 157 2.22 24.33 8.66
N SER A 158 1.15 23.68 8.21
CA SER A 158 0.25 22.88 9.03
C SER A 158 0.60 21.41 8.87
N ILE A 159 1.09 20.78 9.94
CA ILE A 159 1.51 19.39 9.95
C ILE A 159 0.49 18.59 10.75
N GLN A 160 -0.12 17.58 10.13
CA GLN A 160 -0.86 16.54 10.83
C GLN A 160 0.10 15.45 11.27
N SER A 161 -0.07 14.98 12.50
CA SER A 161 0.79 13.99 13.12
C SER A 161 0.78 12.65 12.37
N ALA A 162 1.89 11.91 12.50
CA ALA A 162 1.97 10.51 12.10
C ALA A 162 1.24 9.60 13.11
N ASN A 163 0.89 8.39 12.71
CA ASN A 163 0.30 7.38 13.59
C ASN A 163 1.33 6.67 14.47
N GLU A 164 2.61 6.74 14.12
CA GLU A 164 3.69 6.08 14.84
C GLU A 164 4.67 7.11 15.40
N PRO A 165 5.17 6.89 16.63
CA PRO A 165 6.15 7.79 17.21
C PRO A 165 7.49 7.69 16.46
N THR A 166 8.07 8.83 16.14
CA THR A 166 9.42 8.92 15.56
C THR A 166 10.07 10.25 15.90
N GLU A 167 11.32 10.20 16.30
CA GLU A 167 12.16 11.39 16.51
C GLU A 167 12.97 11.76 15.26
N ARG A 168 12.83 10.98 14.18
CA ARG A 168 13.64 11.06 12.95
C ARG A 168 12.90 11.57 11.74
N SER A 169 11.67 12.02 11.90
CA SER A 169 10.96 12.64 10.80
C SER A 169 11.58 13.99 10.47
N THR A 170 11.58 14.34 9.20
CA THR A 170 12.22 15.56 8.71
C THR A 170 11.28 16.33 7.81
N LEU A 171 11.28 17.63 7.97
CA LEU A 171 10.67 18.60 7.07
C LEU A 171 11.76 19.31 6.28
N ASP A 172 11.85 19.04 4.99
CA ASP A 172 12.74 19.74 4.07
C ASP A 172 11.99 20.92 3.45
N ILE A 173 12.54 22.11 3.59
CA ILE A 173 11.98 23.37 3.08
C ILE A 173 12.94 23.92 2.03
N GLN A 174 12.47 24.03 0.79
CA GLN A 174 13.23 24.54 -0.33
C GLN A 174 12.65 25.86 -0.83
N ALA A 175 13.43 26.92 -0.75
CA ALA A 175 13.06 28.27 -1.17
C ALA A 175 14.12 28.90 -2.07
N ALA A 176 13.75 29.36 -3.27
CA ALA A 176 14.66 30.09 -4.19
C ALA A 176 16.03 29.40 -4.42
N GLY A 177 16.05 28.06 -4.45
CA GLY A 177 17.28 27.28 -4.67
C GLY A 177 18.07 26.93 -3.40
N TYR A 178 17.68 27.43 -2.24
CA TYR A 178 18.23 27.07 -0.94
C TYR A 178 17.32 26.05 -0.26
N SER A 179 17.91 25.04 0.37
CA SER A 179 17.18 24.01 1.10
C SER A 179 17.70 23.88 2.52
N GLN A 180 16.76 23.74 3.47
CA GLN A 180 17.08 23.50 4.87
C GLN A 180 16.15 22.48 5.48
N GLN A 181 16.69 21.55 6.25
CA GLN A 181 15.99 20.45 6.88
C GLN A 181 15.74 20.77 8.36
N PHE A 182 14.53 20.45 8.83
CA PHE A 182 14.10 20.58 10.22
C PHE A 182 13.66 19.22 10.75
N ASN A 183 14.02 18.92 11.97
CA ASN A 183 13.55 17.72 12.65
C ASN A 183 12.10 17.89 13.07
N VAL A 184 11.30 16.85 12.85
CA VAL A 184 9.90 16.74 13.32
C VAL A 184 9.84 15.53 14.25
N ALA A 185 9.48 15.74 15.50
CA ALA A 185 9.37 14.65 16.45
C ALA A 185 7.89 14.33 16.72
N TYR A 186 7.54 13.07 16.59
CA TYR A 186 6.23 12.54 16.97
C TYR A 186 6.40 11.70 18.23
N THR A 187 5.83 12.18 19.32
CA THR A 187 5.96 11.55 20.65
C THR A 187 4.78 10.62 20.91
N ILE A 188 4.96 9.63 21.76
CA ILE A 188 3.88 8.79 22.23
C ILE A 188 2.86 9.67 22.93
N PRO A 189 1.57 9.68 22.50
CA PRO A 189 0.55 10.44 23.17
C PRO A 189 0.36 9.93 24.60
N GLU A 190 0.23 10.84 25.56
CA GLU A 190 -0.14 10.49 26.93
C GLU A 190 -1.64 10.21 26.99
N GLU A 191 -2.04 9.03 26.53
CA GLU A 191 -3.40 8.54 26.62
C GLU A 191 -3.56 7.80 27.96
N PRO A 192 -4.66 8.02 28.69
CA PRO A 192 -4.94 7.22 29.87
C PRO A 192 -5.07 5.74 29.47
N LEU A 193 -4.63 4.85 30.34
CA LEU A 193 -4.78 3.41 30.10
C LEU A 193 -6.27 3.05 30.10
N ILE A 194 -6.79 2.61 28.99
CA ILE A 194 -8.11 2.00 28.85
C ILE A 194 -7.92 0.50 29.00
N LEU A 195 -8.62 -0.11 29.94
CA LEU A 195 -8.65 -1.56 30.14
C LEU A 195 -10.10 -2.00 30.21
N VAL A 196 -10.47 -2.93 29.34
CA VAL A 196 -11.79 -3.55 29.36
C VAL A 196 -11.60 -5.04 29.21
N GLY A 197 -12.20 -5.82 30.09
CA GLY A 197 -12.09 -7.26 30.00
C GLY A 197 -13.14 -8.03 30.76
N ALA A 198 -13.20 -9.31 30.44
CA ALA A 198 -14.01 -10.29 31.11
C ALA A 198 -13.23 -11.59 31.31
N VAL A 199 -13.36 -12.18 32.44
CA VAL A 199 -12.88 -13.52 32.75
C VAL A 199 -14.08 -14.36 33.14
N SER A 200 -14.20 -15.52 32.52
CA SER A 200 -15.12 -16.55 32.96
C SER A 200 -14.35 -17.86 33.10
N GLY A 201 -14.48 -18.52 34.22
CA GLY A 201 -13.81 -19.77 34.52
C GLY A 201 -14.78 -20.78 35.08
N SER A 202 -14.52 -22.06 34.86
CA SER A 202 -15.28 -23.14 35.48
C SER A 202 -14.35 -24.25 35.99
N LEU A 203 -14.74 -24.81 37.07
CA LEU A 203 -14.11 -25.96 37.69
C LEU A 203 -15.13 -27.09 37.80
N SER A 204 -14.88 -28.22 37.17
CA SER A 204 -15.79 -29.37 37.25
C SER A 204 -15.04 -30.67 37.56
N SER A 205 -15.77 -31.70 38.09
CA SER A 205 -15.20 -33.00 38.36
C SER A 205 -15.43 -33.96 37.19
N LEU A 206 -14.44 -34.77 36.83
CA LEU A 206 -14.59 -35.86 35.87
C LEU A 206 -15.26 -37.06 36.58
N GLY A 207 -16.33 -37.57 35.99
CA GLY A 207 -16.90 -38.85 36.42
C GLY A 207 -16.01 -40.03 36.04
N THR A 208 -16.06 -41.11 36.86
CA THR A 208 -15.11 -42.26 36.77
C THR A 208 -15.29 -43.17 35.54
N ASP A 209 -16.24 -42.97 34.66
CA ASP A 209 -16.60 -43.88 33.56
C ASP A 209 -16.27 -43.36 32.15
N GLN A 210 -15.36 -42.41 31.99
CA GLN A 210 -15.18 -41.74 30.69
C GLN A 210 -13.75 -41.87 30.15
N ASP A 211 -13.67 -42.06 28.84
CA ASP A 211 -12.42 -42.12 28.08
C ASP A 211 -11.59 -40.84 28.32
N PRO A 212 -10.40 -40.91 28.90
CA PRO A 212 -9.55 -39.77 29.15
C PRO A 212 -9.06 -39.10 27.84
N ASN A 213 -9.24 -39.76 26.68
CA ASN A 213 -8.90 -39.18 25.37
C ASN A 213 -10.06 -38.38 24.73
N ALA A 214 -11.27 -38.53 25.23
CA ALA A 214 -12.40 -37.64 24.87
C ALA A 214 -12.33 -36.37 25.71
N LEU A 215 -11.40 -35.47 25.41
CA LEU A 215 -11.27 -34.18 26.09
C LEU A 215 -12.57 -33.38 25.90
N PRO A 216 -13.28 -33.07 26.96
CA PRO A 216 -14.54 -32.35 26.86
C PRO A 216 -14.34 -30.90 26.50
N HIS A 217 -15.13 -30.41 25.56
CA HIS A 217 -15.25 -29.00 25.28
C HIS A 217 -16.36 -28.40 26.15
N PHE A 218 -16.02 -27.56 27.11
CA PHE A 218 -17.01 -26.81 27.92
C PHE A 218 -17.55 -25.66 27.13
N GLY A 219 -18.73 -25.80 26.56
CA GLY A 219 -19.32 -24.91 25.61
C GLY A 219 -19.87 -23.58 26.12
N ILE A 220 -20.01 -23.39 27.40
CA ILE A 220 -20.40 -22.08 27.95
C ILE A 220 -19.18 -21.21 28.18
N ILE A 221 -17.99 -21.76 28.36
CA ILE A 221 -16.88 -21.00 28.91
C ILE A 221 -15.58 -21.14 28.11
N SER A 222 -15.26 -22.23 27.43
CA SER A 222 -14.03 -22.22 26.61
C SER A 222 -13.71 -23.56 25.97
N ARG A 223 -13.03 -23.51 24.80
CA ARG A 223 -12.28 -24.62 24.17
C ARG A 223 -10.97 -24.95 24.89
N ASN A 224 -10.56 -24.16 25.88
CA ASN A 224 -9.31 -24.32 26.59
C ASN A 224 -9.54 -24.99 27.93
N ASN A 225 -9.51 -26.32 27.92
CA ASN A 225 -9.61 -27.10 29.13
C ASN A 225 -8.22 -27.60 29.53
N ALA A 226 -7.86 -27.40 30.77
CA ALA A 226 -6.70 -28.01 31.40
C ALA A 226 -7.17 -29.07 32.39
N GLN A 227 -6.68 -30.30 32.24
CA GLN A 227 -6.92 -31.35 33.22
C GLN A 227 -5.95 -31.17 34.37
N LEU A 228 -6.50 -31.04 35.57
CA LEU A 228 -5.73 -30.92 36.81
C LEU A 228 -5.83 -32.24 37.56
N GLY A 229 -4.90 -33.19 37.29
CA GLY A 229 -4.98 -34.53 37.79
C GLY A 229 -6.07 -35.38 37.12
N ASP A 230 -6.39 -36.55 37.67
CA ASP A 230 -7.26 -37.51 36.99
C ASP A 230 -8.77 -37.18 37.06
N HIS A 231 -9.17 -36.23 37.88
CA HIS A 231 -10.60 -36.03 38.20
C HIS A 231 -11.09 -34.58 38.11
N VAL A 232 -10.25 -33.61 37.76
CA VAL A 232 -10.63 -32.17 37.74
C VAL A 232 -10.37 -31.52 36.43
N LEU A 233 -11.37 -30.87 35.89
CA LEU A 233 -11.27 -30.06 34.70
C LEU A 233 -11.38 -28.58 35.05
N LEU A 234 -10.43 -27.82 34.55
CA LEU A 234 -10.43 -26.36 34.59
C LEU A 234 -10.72 -25.84 33.20
N GLY A 235 -11.83 -25.18 33.01
CA GLY A 235 -12.18 -24.49 31.76
C GLY A 235 -12.26 -22.98 31.99
N GLY A 236 -11.99 -22.18 30.97
CA GLY A 236 -12.15 -20.76 31.14
C GLY A 236 -11.92 -19.95 29.88
N ARG A 237 -12.60 -18.81 29.76
CA ARG A 237 -12.35 -17.76 28.77
C ARG A 237 -11.86 -16.52 29.48
N THR A 238 -10.78 -15.97 28.98
CA THR A 238 -10.30 -14.64 29.33
C THR A 238 -10.26 -13.82 28.08
N ALA A 239 -10.98 -12.71 28.07
CA ALA A 239 -10.95 -11.75 26.99
C ALA A 239 -10.71 -10.36 27.57
N PHE A 240 -9.69 -9.66 27.09
CA PHE A 240 -9.46 -8.27 27.45
C PHE A 240 -8.81 -7.50 26.32
N TYR A 241 -9.03 -6.20 26.35
CA TYR A 241 -8.34 -5.20 25.55
C TYR A 241 -7.77 -4.12 26.46
N ALA A 242 -6.52 -3.75 26.24
CA ALA A 242 -5.85 -2.71 26.98
C ALA A 242 -5.10 -1.80 25.98
N LYS A 243 -5.25 -0.49 26.09
CA LYS A 243 -4.47 0.49 25.32
C LYS A 243 -4.26 1.75 26.16
N GLY A 244 -3.05 2.23 26.17
CA GLY A 244 -2.70 3.50 26.82
C GLY A 244 -1.33 3.48 27.46
N SER A 245 -0.99 4.57 28.11
CA SER A 245 0.30 4.76 28.78
C SER A 245 0.32 4.11 30.15
N ILE A 246 1.22 3.15 30.38
CA ILE A 246 1.47 2.53 31.69
C ILE A 246 2.33 3.49 32.54
N LYS A 247 3.28 4.16 31.90
CA LYS A 247 4.18 5.18 32.46
C LYS A 247 4.40 6.25 31.39
N PRO A 248 4.81 7.46 31.76
CA PRO A 248 5.23 8.45 30.77
C PRO A 248 6.24 7.85 29.80
N GLY A 249 5.95 7.96 28.50
CA GLY A 249 6.79 7.41 27.42
C GLY A 249 6.73 5.90 27.22
N LEU A 250 5.88 5.15 27.95
CA LEU A 250 5.72 3.71 27.79
C LEU A 250 4.24 3.37 27.53
N ARG A 251 3.91 2.98 26.29
CA ARG A 251 2.57 2.61 25.84
C ARG A 251 2.42 1.11 25.74
N LEU A 252 1.31 0.60 26.23
CA LEU A 252 0.86 -0.77 26.04
C LEU A 252 -0.34 -0.81 25.12
N THR A 253 -0.32 -1.71 24.14
CA THR A 253 -1.51 -2.14 23.41
C THR A 253 -1.58 -3.66 23.52
N ALA A 254 -2.62 -4.19 24.14
CA ALA A 254 -2.75 -5.63 24.35
C ALA A 254 -4.20 -6.09 24.12
N SER A 255 -4.34 -7.27 23.55
CA SER A 255 -5.63 -7.94 23.41
C SER A 255 -5.43 -9.44 23.65
N LEU A 256 -6.23 -10.00 24.50
CA LEU A 256 -6.29 -11.44 24.74
C LEU A 256 -7.73 -11.90 24.54
N ASP A 257 -7.92 -12.97 23.82
CA ASP A 257 -9.16 -13.73 23.83
C ASP A 257 -8.81 -15.22 23.69
N THR A 258 -8.92 -15.92 24.78
CA THR A 258 -8.56 -17.34 24.84
C THR A 258 -9.52 -18.23 24.05
N ASP A 259 -10.70 -17.69 23.69
CA ASP A 259 -11.70 -18.39 22.87
C ASP A 259 -11.66 -17.97 21.39
N ARG A 260 -10.69 -17.17 20.98
CA ARG A 260 -10.46 -16.82 19.57
C ARG A 260 -10.10 -18.10 18.81
N GLY A 261 -11.08 -18.64 18.13
CA GLY A 261 -10.99 -19.91 17.43
C GLY A 261 -10.72 -19.78 15.95
N TYR A 262 -10.44 -20.91 15.29
CA TYR A 262 -10.35 -21.02 13.84
C TYR A 262 -11.72 -20.74 13.21
N LEU A 263 -11.72 -20.10 12.05
CA LEU A 263 -12.90 -19.63 11.34
C LEU A 263 -13.63 -20.70 10.51
N ASP A 264 -13.41 -21.96 10.82
CA ASP A 264 -14.04 -23.10 10.12
C ASP A 264 -15.51 -23.32 10.54
N GLN A 265 -16.18 -22.29 11.04
CA GLN A 265 -17.53 -22.38 11.56
C GLN A 265 -18.55 -21.97 10.49
N LEU A 266 -19.40 -22.89 10.12
CA LEU A 266 -20.46 -22.73 9.11
C LEU A 266 -21.51 -21.65 9.43
N PHE A 267 -21.64 -21.27 10.69
CA PHE A 267 -22.57 -20.25 11.19
C PHE A 267 -21.84 -19.10 11.87
N VAL A 268 -20.62 -18.80 11.42
CA VAL A 268 -19.91 -17.64 11.93
C VAL A 268 -20.78 -16.41 11.77
N ASP A 269 -20.96 -15.70 12.87
CA ASP A 269 -21.62 -14.41 12.86
C ASP A 269 -20.98 -13.51 11.81
N VAL A 270 -21.81 -12.66 11.23
CA VAL A 270 -21.41 -11.64 10.29
C VAL A 270 -20.13 -10.99 10.80
N ASP A 271 -18.98 -11.31 10.18
CA ASP A 271 -17.73 -10.65 10.52
C ASP A 271 -17.85 -9.19 10.08
N PRO A 272 -17.89 -8.22 11.00
CA PRO A 272 -17.97 -6.81 10.62
C PRO A 272 -16.82 -6.40 9.71
N GLN A 273 -15.65 -7.05 9.83
CA GLN A 273 -14.47 -6.77 9.03
C GLN A 273 -14.63 -7.18 7.57
N GLU A 274 -15.46 -8.20 7.29
CA GLU A 274 -15.74 -8.64 5.92
C GLU A 274 -16.90 -7.87 5.29
N GLN A 275 -17.78 -7.27 6.07
CA GLN A 275 -19.01 -6.67 5.58
C GLN A 275 -19.04 -5.14 5.55
N TYR A 276 -18.24 -4.47 6.37
CA TYR A 276 -18.12 -3.00 6.34
C TYR A 276 -17.65 -2.45 4.98
N PRO A 277 -16.74 -3.11 4.24
CA PRO A 277 -16.33 -2.63 2.93
C PRO A 277 -17.42 -2.68 1.84
N LEU A 278 -18.53 -3.35 2.10
CA LEU A 278 -19.63 -3.44 1.17
C LEU A 278 -20.28 -2.10 0.84
N PHE A 279 -20.10 -1.11 1.68
CA PHE A 279 -20.89 0.11 1.60
C PHE A 279 -20.13 1.31 1.05
N GLY A 280 -18.94 1.12 0.43
CA GLY A 280 -18.22 2.18 -0.27
C GLY A 280 -17.90 3.39 0.63
N ASP A 281 -18.01 3.21 1.92
CA ASP A 281 -17.58 4.18 2.90
C ASP A 281 -16.06 4.32 2.79
N ALA A 282 -15.57 5.54 2.57
CA ALA A 282 -14.14 5.86 2.54
C ALA A 282 -13.48 5.73 3.92
N SER A 283 -14.24 5.32 4.96
CA SER A 283 -13.69 5.05 6.28
C SER A 283 -12.76 3.83 6.23
N THR A 284 -11.53 4.02 6.64
CA THR A 284 -10.58 2.94 6.85
C THR A 284 -10.79 2.38 8.25
N ILE A 285 -11.02 1.06 8.33
CA ILE A 285 -11.04 0.38 9.63
C ILE A 285 -9.60 0.05 9.99
N THR A 286 -9.07 0.68 11.02
CA THR A 286 -7.77 0.34 11.59
C THR A 286 -7.98 -0.46 12.87
N PHE A 287 -7.26 -1.58 13.00
CA PHE A 287 -7.28 -2.41 14.20
C PHE A 287 -5.97 -2.25 14.94
N ASP A 288 -6.03 -1.76 16.16
CA ASP A 288 -4.84 -1.53 17.00
C ASP A 288 -4.18 -2.83 17.47
N ALA A 289 -4.94 -3.89 17.65
CA ALA A 289 -4.49 -5.17 18.21
C ALA A 289 -4.96 -6.35 17.35
N GLN A 290 -4.63 -6.29 16.05
CA GLN A 290 -4.99 -7.33 15.11
C GLN A 290 -4.05 -8.53 15.29
N SER A 291 -4.60 -9.68 15.69
CA SER A 291 -3.85 -10.94 15.78
C SER A 291 -4.75 -12.14 15.51
N ARG A 292 -4.22 -13.10 14.79
CA ARG A 292 -4.83 -14.43 14.60
C ARG A 292 -4.71 -15.30 15.84
N SER A 293 -3.66 -15.07 16.62
CA SER A 293 -3.46 -15.77 17.89
C SER A 293 -4.36 -15.22 18.98
N LYS A 294 -4.50 -15.99 20.02
CA LYS A 294 -5.27 -15.61 21.20
C LYS A 294 -4.76 -14.37 21.89
N LEU A 295 -3.45 -14.10 21.79
CA LEU A 295 -2.77 -13.00 22.45
C LEU A 295 -2.11 -12.07 21.43
N PHE A 296 -2.32 -10.77 21.60
CA PHE A 296 -1.55 -9.68 21.03
C PHE A 296 -1.06 -8.81 22.17
N ALA A 297 0.21 -8.45 22.18
CA ALA A 297 0.75 -7.50 23.12
C ALA A 297 1.88 -6.71 22.45
N LYS A 298 1.77 -5.39 22.41
CA LYS A 298 2.80 -4.46 21.92
C LYS A 298 3.15 -3.50 23.05
N LEU A 299 4.39 -3.49 23.43
CA LEU A 299 4.96 -2.54 24.39
C LEU A 299 5.90 -1.61 23.65
N GLU A 300 5.64 -0.32 23.70
CA GLU A 300 6.35 0.72 22.95
C GLU A 300 6.99 1.74 23.89
N GLN A 301 8.24 2.03 23.62
CA GLN A 301 8.97 3.11 24.28
C GLN A 301 9.73 3.91 23.22
N ASN A 302 9.30 5.12 22.93
CA ASN A 302 9.77 5.93 21.82
C ASN A 302 9.66 5.12 20.50
N GLU A 303 10.74 5.01 19.73
CA GLU A 303 10.80 4.19 18.50
C GLU A 303 11.10 2.70 18.76
N SER A 304 11.33 2.31 20.02
CA SER A 304 11.61 0.93 20.39
C SER A 304 10.32 0.21 20.77
N PHE A 305 10.17 -1.03 20.36
CA PHE A 305 9.03 -1.83 20.77
C PHE A 305 9.34 -3.32 20.84
N VAL A 306 8.51 -4.02 21.60
CA VAL A 306 8.42 -5.47 21.56
C VAL A 306 6.97 -5.83 21.30
N LEU A 307 6.75 -6.70 20.33
CA LEU A 307 5.44 -7.17 19.91
C LEU A 307 5.36 -8.68 20.02
N LEU A 308 4.30 -9.18 20.62
CA LEU A 308 3.88 -10.58 20.64
C LEU A 308 2.53 -10.69 19.93
N GLY A 309 2.44 -11.46 18.88
CA GLY A 309 1.24 -11.61 18.06
C GLY A 309 1.56 -11.63 16.57
N ASP A 310 0.64 -11.14 15.74
CA ASP A 310 0.88 -11.03 14.30
C ASP A 310 1.74 -9.80 13.98
N PHE A 311 2.76 -10.01 13.16
CA PHE A 311 3.64 -8.96 12.71
C PHE A 311 4.14 -9.22 11.28
N ASN A 312 4.57 -8.13 10.65
CA ASN A 312 5.31 -8.17 9.40
C ASN A 312 6.77 -7.82 9.67
N THR A 313 7.69 -8.60 9.13
CA THR A 313 9.12 -8.39 9.37
C THR A 313 9.66 -7.09 8.77
N GLN A 314 9.09 -6.62 7.64
CA GLN A 314 9.42 -5.34 6.96
C GLN A 314 10.92 -5.04 6.79
N MET A 315 11.77 -6.04 6.73
CA MET A 315 13.20 -5.87 6.44
C MET A 315 13.36 -5.67 4.93
N THR A 316 13.16 -4.45 4.43
CA THR A 316 13.08 -4.15 2.99
C THR A 316 14.16 -3.18 2.50
N ASP A 317 15.09 -2.76 3.36
CA ASP A 317 16.11 -1.78 3.02
C ASP A 317 17.15 -2.31 2.02
N ASN A 318 17.29 -3.63 1.95
CA ASN A 318 18.24 -4.33 1.10
C ASN A 318 17.52 -4.97 -0.07
N GLU A 319 18.28 -5.35 -1.09
CA GLU A 319 17.76 -6.08 -2.23
C GLU A 319 17.89 -7.60 -2.04
N PHE A 320 19.08 -8.10 -1.73
CA PHE A 320 19.35 -9.53 -1.65
C PHE A 320 18.88 -10.15 -0.33
N THR A 321 18.92 -9.41 0.75
CA THR A 321 18.54 -9.86 2.07
C THR A 321 17.26 -9.23 2.59
N ALA A 322 16.49 -8.58 1.70
CA ALA A 322 15.11 -8.17 2.01
C ALA A 322 14.28 -9.37 2.46
N TYR A 323 13.61 -9.22 3.58
CA TYR A 323 12.76 -10.27 4.14
C TYR A 323 11.47 -9.66 4.65
N ASN A 324 10.39 -9.92 3.94
CA ASN A 324 9.11 -9.28 4.17
C ASN A 324 7.98 -10.31 4.21
N ARG A 325 7.87 -11.02 5.34
CA ARG A 325 6.87 -12.06 5.61
C ARG A 325 6.02 -11.71 6.81
N THR A 326 4.80 -12.24 6.84
CA THR A 326 3.86 -12.06 7.93
C THR A 326 3.83 -13.29 8.83
N PHE A 327 4.15 -13.11 10.09
CA PHE A 327 4.24 -14.19 11.08
C PHE A 327 3.39 -13.91 12.31
N ASN A 328 3.15 -14.96 13.08
CA ASN A 328 2.68 -14.89 14.45
C ASN A 328 3.79 -15.37 15.38
N GLY A 329 4.27 -14.49 16.24
CA GLY A 329 5.41 -14.78 17.11
C GLY A 329 5.88 -13.55 17.87
N VAL A 330 7.17 -13.36 17.99
CA VAL A 330 7.78 -12.23 18.69
C VAL A 330 8.58 -11.38 17.70
N LEU A 331 8.38 -10.08 17.74
CA LEU A 331 9.17 -9.07 17.04
C LEU A 331 9.65 -8.03 18.05
N GLY A 332 10.95 -7.78 18.11
CA GLY A 332 11.55 -6.68 18.86
C GLY A 332 12.26 -5.73 17.92
N SER A 333 12.03 -4.43 18.10
CA SER A 333 12.79 -3.36 17.45
C SER A 333 13.34 -2.46 18.56
N TYR A 334 14.65 -2.32 18.60
CA TYR A 334 15.33 -1.53 19.59
C TYR A 334 16.21 -0.47 18.92
N LEU A 335 15.91 0.77 19.22
CA LEU A 335 16.64 1.93 18.75
C LEU A 335 17.41 2.54 19.90
N TYR A 336 18.71 2.60 19.76
CA TYR A 336 19.58 3.26 20.72
C TYR A 336 20.62 4.13 20.02
N LYS A 337 20.49 5.44 20.17
CA LYS A 337 21.35 6.41 19.48
C LYS A 337 21.33 6.10 17.97
N ASN A 338 22.50 5.69 17.45
CA ASN A 338 22.74 5.44 16.04
C ASN A 338 22.58 3.97 15.63
N HIS A 339 22.13 3.13 16.56
CA HIS A 339 21.96 1.69 16.35
C HIS A 339 20.48 1.34 16.33
N GLU A 340 20.05 0.63 15.30
CA GLU A 340 18.74 0.01 15.19
C GLU A 340 18.93 -1.49 15.11
N ILE A 341 18.28 -2.22 16.01
CA ILE A 341 18.33 -3.67 16.06
C ILE A 341 16.92 -4.20 15.97
N GLN A 342 16.68 -5.04 14.98
CA GLN A 342 15.43 -5.77 14.82
C GLN A 342 15.68 -7.25 14.96
N VAL A 343 14.89 -7.93 15.79
CA VAL A 343 14.96 -9.38 16.03
C VAL A 343 13.56 -9.94 15.97
N PHE A 344 13.39 -11.07 15.29
CA PHE A 344 12.12 -11.78 15.32
C PHE A 344 12.31 -13.28 15.45
N GLY A 345 11.28 -13.94 15.97
CA GLY A 345 11.22 -15.39 16.07
C GLY A 345 9.77 -15.88 16.02
N THR A 346 9.57 -16.95 15.30
CA THR A 346 8.26 -17.60 15.14
C THR A 346 8.40 -19.10 14.96
N ALA A 347 7.33 -19.82 15.31
CA ALA A 347 7.14 -21.21 14.90
C ALA A 347 5.90 -21.25 14.00
N THR A 348 6.08 -21.63 12.75
CA THR A 348 5.04 -21.60 11.73
C THR A 348 4.95 -22.89 10.95
N ASP A 349 3.75 -23.26 10.53
CA ASP A 349 3.42 -24.31 9.57
C ASP A 349 3.09 -23.74 8.18
N ARG A 350 3.40 -22.45 7.94
CA ARG A 350 3.04 -21.71 6.75
C ARG A 350 4.17 -21.67 5.75
N SER A 351 3.79 -21.76 4.49
CA SER A 351 4.66 -21.54 3.33
C SER A 351 4.30 -20.25 2.65
N MET A 352 5.26 -19.62 2.00
CA MET A 352 5.06 -18.40 1.23
C MET A 352 5.04 -18.70 -0.26
N GLU A 353 4.12 -18.09 -0.99
CA GLU A 353 4.05 -18.10 -2.44
C GLU A 353 4.00 -16.67 -2.98
N GLN A 354 4.56 -16.46 -4.16
CA GLN A 354 4.38 -15.24 -4.93
C GLN A 354 3.97 -15.61 -6.35
N GLU A 355 2.85 -15.08 -6.79
CA GLU A 355 2.29 -15.32 -8.10
C GLU A 355 2.19 -14.04 -8.91
N GLU A 356 2.28 -14.19 -10.21
CA GLU A 356 2.08 -13.12 -11.17
C GLU A 356 0.91 -13.50 -12.09
N ILE A 357 -0.20 -12.82 -11.95
CA ILE A 357 -1.43 -13.04 -12.69
C ILE A 357 -1.63 -11.87 -13.64
N ARG A 358 -1.95 -12.13 -14.90
CA ARG A 358 -2.21 -11.06 -15.85
C ARG A 358 -3.57 -10.40 -15.58
N GLY A 359 -3.64 -9.08 -15.67
CA GLY A 359 -4.90 -8.36 -15.64
C GLY A 359 -5.80 -8.77 -16.81
N GLU A 360 -7.09 -8.89 -16.56
CA GLU A 360 -8.05 -9.41 -17.52
C GLU A 360 -9.13 -8.41 -17.97
N GLY A 361 -9.05 -7.14 -17.52
CA GLY A 361 -10.05 -6.13 -17.82
C GLY A 361 -11.31 -6.22 -16.97
N ILE A 362 -11.32 -7.13 -16.00
CA ILE A 362 -12.42 -7.33 -15.04
C ILE A 362 -11.92 -7.20 -13.60
N SER A 363 -12.83 -7.05 -12.67
CA SER A 363 -12.47 -7.07 -11.23
C SER A 363 -12.36 -8.49 -10.66
N GLY A 364 -12.66 -9.48 -11.41
CA GLY A 364 -12.34 -10.85 -11.15
C GLY A 364 -13.39 -11.65 -10.55
N PHE A 365 -13.33 -13.02 -10.38
CA PHE A 365 -12.41 -13.69 -9.45
C PHE A 365 -11.07 -14.06 -10.10
N TYR A 366 -9.96 -13.63 -9.50
CA TYR A 366 -8.62 -14.13 -9.78
C TYR A 366 -8.28 -15.20 -8.76
N TYR A 367 -7.77 -16.33 -9.21
CA TYR A 367 -7.49 -17.48 -8.37
C TYR A 367 -6.01 -17.56 -8.06
N LEU A 368 -5.70 -17.73 -6.79
CA LEU A 368 -4.37 -18.07 -6.36
C LEU A 368 -4.17 -19.58 -6.49
N ASN A 369 -2.93 -20.01 -6.69
CA ASN A 369 -2.57 -21.43 -6.83
C ASN A 369 -2.89 -22.22 -5.55
N ASN A 370 -2.81 -21.57 -4.39
CA ASN A 370 -3.06 -22.19 -3.11
C ASN A 370 -4.25 -21.53 -2.40
N GLY A 371 -5.16 -22.35 -1.91
CA GLY A 371 -6.16 -21.96 -0.94
C GLY A 371 -5.61 -21.98 0.50
N SER A 372 -6.48 -21.87 1.48
CA SER A 372 -6.10 -21.77 2.90
C SER A 372 -5.04 -20.69 3.16
N VAL A 373 -5.26 -19.56 2.51
CA VAL A 373 -4.38 -18.39 2.61
C VAL A 373 -4.43 -17.85 4.04
N THR A 374 -3.28 -17.54 4.56
CA THR A 374 -3.17 -16.93 5.88
C THR A 374 -3.74 -15.52 5.87
N ARG A 375 -4.72 -15.24 6.71
CA ARG A 375 -5.35 -13.92 6.78
C ARG A 375 -4.33 -12.82 7.02
N PHE A 376 -4.47 -11.72 6.30
CA PHE A 376 -3.64 -10.51 6.36
C PHE A 376 -2.16 -10.72 5.97
N SER A 377 -1.84 -11.85 5.37
CA SER A 377 -0.48 -12.10 4.88
C SER A 377 -0.27 -11.62 3.44
N GLU A 378 -1.35 -11.42 2.73
CA GLU A 378 -1.29 -11.03 1.32
C GLU A 378 -0.76 -9.61 1.15
N LYS A 379 0.03 -9.45 0.08
CA LYS A 379 0.52 -8.16 -0.43
C LYS A 379 0.28 -8.15 -1.93
N ILE A 380 -0.54 -7.25 -2.37
CA ILE A 380 -0.97 -7.19 -3.77
C ILE A 380 -0.45 -5.91 -4.40
N ARG A 381 0.16 -6.06 -5.57
CA ARG A 381 0.69 -4.96 -6.37
C ARG A 381 0.21 -5.09 -7.80
N ILE A 382 -0.14 -3.97 -8.41
CA ILE A 382 -0.28 -3.87 -9.85
C ILE A 382 1.08 -3.46 -10.42
N VAL A 383 1.58 -4.21 -11.38
CA VAL A 383 2.89 -4.00 -12.01
C VAL A 383 2.70 -3.84 -13.51
N ILE A 384 3.18 -2.75 -14.06
CA ILE A 384 3.19 -2.50 -15.49
C ILE A 384 4.59 -2.78 -16.01
N LYS A 385 4.72 -3.71 -16.95
CA LYS A 385 6.00 -4.09 -17.54
C LYS A 385 6.09 -3.58 -18.98
N ASP A 386 7.31 -3.20 -19.38
CA ASP A 386 7.54 -2.84 -20.78
C ASP A 386 7.24 -4.01 -21.70
N ARG A 387 6.43 -3.78 -22.73
CA ARG A 387 6.02 -4.84 -23.68
C ARG A 387 7.16 -5.41 -24.52
N TYR A 388 8.23 -4.63 -24.71
CA TYR A 388 9.41 -5.05 -25.45
C TYR A 388 10.55 -5.53 -24.56
N HIS A 389 10.53 -5.09 -23.28
CA HIS A 389 11.51 -5.43 -22.26
C HIS A 389 10.77 -5.89 -20.99
N PRO A 390 10.23 -7.14 -20.97
CA PRO A 390 9.41 -7.62 -19.85
C PRO A 390 10.14 -7.63 -18.50
N GLU A 391 11.47 -7.57 -18.53
CA GLU A 391 12.32 -7.41 -17.36
C GLU A 391 12.27 -6.00 -16.75
N THR A 392 11.77 -5.01 -17.51
CA THR A 392 11.69 -3.62 -17.07
C THR A 392 10.30 -3.35 -16.52
N VAL A 393 10.25 -3.03 -15.24
CA VAL A 393 9.05 -2.55 -14.58
C VAL A 393 8.95 -1.04 -14.78
N LEU A 394 7.86 -0.59 -15.41
CA LEU A 394 7.59 0.81 -15.68
C LEU A 394 6.91 1.48 -14.51
N GLU A 395 5.98 0.78 -13.87
CA GLU A 395 5.19 1.31 -12.77
C GLU A 395 4.82 0.17 -11.80
N THR A 396 4.76 0.50 -10.52
CA THR A 396 4.26 -0.41 -9.48
C THR A 396 3.31 0.36 -8.56
N LYS A 397 2.09 -0.14 -8.39
CA LYS A 397 1.09 0.39 -7.48
C LYS A 397 0.77 -0.65 -6.41
N ASN A 398 1.02 -0.33 -5.15
CA ASN A 398 0.59 -1.17 -4.03
C ASN A 398 -0.91 -0.99 -3.81
N LEU A 399 -1.59 -2.10 -3.53
CA LEU A 399 -3.03 -2.12 -3.28
C LEU A 399 -3.31 -2.36 -1.80
N THR A 400 -4.39 -1.75 -1.33
CA THR A 400 -4.84 -1.83 0.06
C THR A 400 -6.10 -2.69 0.15
N ARG A 401 -6.08 -3.65 1.07
CA ARG A 401 -7.25 -4.49 1.35
C ARG A 401 -8.44 -3.63 1.78
N PHE A 402 -9.64 -4.07 1.42
CA PHE A 402 -10.92 -3.40 1.61
C PHE A 402 -11.11 -2.12 0.77
N PHE A 403 -10.03 -1.44 0.44
CA PHE A 403 -10.09 -0.23 -0.39
C PHE A 403 -10.01 -0.56 -1.87
N ASP A 404 -9.07 -1.43 -2.26
CA ASP A 404 -8.83 -1.80 -3.67
C ASP A 404 -9.33 -3.21 -4.01
N TYR A 405 -9.30 -4.15 -3.04
CA TYR A 405 -9.63 -5.55 -3.26
C TYR A 405 -10.24 -6.23 -2.03
N GLU A 406 -10.87 -7.36 -2.29
CA GLU A 406 -11.32 -8.35 -1.29
C GLU A 406 -10.65 -9.70 -1.59
N ILE A 407 -10.39 -10.50 -0.56
CA ILE A 407 -9.82 -11.84 -0.69
C ILE A 407 -10.64 -12.83 0.14
N ASN A 408 -10.95 -13.98 -0.48
CA ASN A 408 -11.44 -15.14 0.26
C ASN A 408 -10.24 -16.02 0.64
N TYR A 409 -9.94 -16.09 1.91
CA TYR A 409 -8.77 -16.79 2.42
C TYR A 409 -8.90 -18.32 2.38
N VAL A 410 -10.12 -18.85 2.31
CA VAL A 410 -10.35 -20.30 2.28
C VAL A 410 -9.98 -20.89 0.92
N ASP A 411 -10.45 -20.27 -0.13
CA ASP A 411 -10.27 -20.75 -1.50
C ASP A 411 -9.20 -19.98 -2.31
N GLY A 412 -8.61 -18.93 -1.72
CA GLY A 412 -7.58 -18.14 -2.40
C GLY A 412 -8.12 -17.31 -3.56
N THR A 413 -9.35 -16.84 -3.51
CA THR A 413 -9.91 -16.00 -4.56
C THR A 413 -9.80 -14.51 -4.26
N LEU A 414 -9.43 -13.73 -5.27
CA LEU A 414 -9.30 -12.28 -5.20
C LEU A 414 -10.37 -11.61 -6.06
N MET A 415 -10.97 -10.56 -5.52
CA MET A 415 -11.89 -9.70 -6.23
C MET A 415 -11.50 -8.23 -6.02
N PHE A 416 -11.27 -7.52 -7.13
CA PHE A 416 -10.93 -6.09 -7.07
C PHE A 416 -12.19 -5.24 -7.10
N LYS A 417 -12.15 -4.08 -6.48
CA LYS A 417 -13.27 -3.12 -6.55
C LYS A 417 -13.40 -2.46 -7.91
N GLN A 418 -12.28 -2.33 -8.62
CA GLN A 418 -12.25 -1.83 -9.99
C GLN A 418 -11.61 -2.86 -10.92
N PRO A 419 -12.02 -2.91 -12.19
CA PRO A 419 -11.42 -3.79 -13.17
C PRO A 419 -9.91 -3.55 -13.30
N VAL A 420 -9.14 -4.63 -13.36
CA VAL A 420 -7.71 -4.58 -13.64
C VAL A 420 -7.51 -4.79 -15.13
N ALA A 421 -7.18 -3.70 -15.84
CA ALA A 421 -6.98 -3.74 -17.28
C ALA A 421 -5.86 -4.72 -17.67
N SER A 422 -5.93 -5.29 -18.86
CA SER A 422 -4.90 -6.20 -19.38
C SER A 422 -3.66 -5.45 -19.92
N LEU A 423 -3.86 -4.22 -20.34
CA LEU A 423 -2.85 -3.34 -20.93
C LEU A 423 -3.04 -1.91 -20.41
N ASP A 424 -1.94 -1.14 -20.35
CA ASP A 424 -1.99 0.30 -20.14
C ASP A 424 -2.32 1.07 -21.44
N GLY A 425 -2.46 2.39 -21.37
CA GLY A 425 -2.71 3.26 -22.53
C GLY A 425 -1.60 3.21 -23.60
N ALA A 426 -0.38 2.77 -23.26
CA ALA A 426 0.73 2.59 -24.19
C ALA A 426 0.81 1.14 -24.76
N GLY A 427 -0.05 0.23 -24.30
CA GLY A 427 -0.08 -1.17 -24.72
C GLY A 427 0.90 -2.06 -23.94
N ASN A 428 1.36 -1.60 -22.78
CA ASN A 428 2.19 -2.39 -21.89
C ASN A 428 1.34 -3.34 -21.05
N PRO A 429 1.78 -4.60 -20.83
CA PRO A 429 1.02 -5.56 -20.07
C PRO A 429 0.97 -5.20 -18.59
N ILE A 430 -0.21 -5.37 -18.00
CA ILE A 430 -0.48 -5.16 -16.58
C ILE A 430 -0.58 -6.50 -15.87
N PHE A 431 0.13 -6.63 -14.76
CA PHE A 431 0.15 -7.82 -13.93
C PHE A 431 -0.27 -7.52 -12.50
N ILE A 432 -0.96 -8.47 -11.91
CA ILE A 432 -1.29 -8.55 -10.50
C ILE A 432 -0.22 -9.44 -9.87
N VAL A 433 0.61 -8.88 -9.02
CA VAL A 433 1.62 -9.62 -8.28
C VAL A 433 1.14 -9.80 -6.85
N VAL A 434 0.93 -11.05 -6.45
CA VAL A 434 0.40 -11.41 -5.14
C VAL A 434 1.44 -12.22 -4.39
N SER A 435 1.84 -11.74 -3.23
CA SER A 435 2.67 -12.49 -2.28
C SER A 435 1.84 -12.82 -1.06
N TYR A 436 1.79 -14.07 -0.65
CA TYR A 436 0.93 -14.52 0.45
C TYR A 436 1.51 -15.75 1.17
N GLU A 437 1.06 -15.95 2.40
CA GLU A 437 1.34 -17.15 3.19
C GLU A 437 0.13 -18.08 3.12
N PHE A 438 0.37 -19.38 3.03
CA PHE A 438 -0.67 -20.40 3.01
C PHE A 438 -0.28 -21.60 3.88
N GLN A 439 -1.23 -22.44 4.20
CA GLN A 439 -0.95 -23.65 5.00
C GLN A 439 -0.25 -24.69 4.11
N GLY A 440 1.07 -24.83 4.31
CA GLY A 440 1.91 -25.65 3.44
C GLY A 440 2.33 -27.00 4.04
N SER A 441 2.36 -27.13 5.37
CA SER A 441 2.84 -28.34 6.08
C SER A 441 2.09 -28.54 7.37
N ASN A 442 1.95 -29.79 7.80
CA ASN A 442 1.40 -30.11 9.13
C ASN A 442 2.45 -30.06 10.25
N THR A 443 3.72 -29.81 9.90
CA THR A 443 4.81 -29.71 10.87
C THR A 443 5.22 -28.26 11.06
N ARG A 444 5.35 -27.81 12.30
CA ARG A 444 5.84 -26.47 12.61
C ARG A 444 7.34 -26.40 12.45
N SER A 445 7.79 -25.36 11.79
CA SER A 445 9.20 -25.02 11.58
C SER A 445 9.54 -23.70 12.28
N TRP A 446 10.72 -23.64 12.88
CA TRP A 446 11.22 -22.40 13.49
C TRP A 446 11.82 -21.49 12.44
N ILE A 447 11.42 -20.23 12.49
CA ILE A 447 11.98 -19.15 11.67
C ILE A 447 12.42 -18.04 12.60
N GLY A 448 13.65 -17.57 12.42
CA GLY A 448 14.20 -16.45 13.18
C GLY A 448 15.07 -15.55 12.33
N GLY A 449 15.14 -14.29 12.71
CA GLY A 449 15.94 -13.31 12.00
C GLY A 449 16.40 -12.16 12.87
N PHE A 450 17.48 -11.58 12.43
CA PHE A 450 18.14 -10.47 13.06
C PHE A 450 18.63 -9.49 11.99
N ARG A 451 18.38 -8.21 12.21
CA ARG A 451 18.97 -7.11 11.43
C ARG A 451 19.49 -6.03 12.37
N HIS A 452 20.72 -5.64 12.14
CA HIS A 452 21.34 -4.52 12.83
C HIS A 452 21.74 -3.46 11.80
N LYS A 453 21.40 -2.22 12.08
CA LYS A 453 21.83 -1.04 11.32
C LYS A 453 22.56 -0.09 12.25
N SER A 454 23.63 0.49 11.77
CA SER A 454 24.41 1.49 12.49
C SER A 454 24.66 2.70 11.60
N LYS A 455 24.45 3.88 12.14
CA LYS A 455 24.89 5.14 11.55
C LYS A 455 26.22 5.51 12.16
N LEU A 456 27.25 5.65 11.33
CA LEU A 456 28.63 5.87 11.72
C LEU A 456 29.15 7.22 11.19
N GLY A 457 30.27 7.69 11.76
CA GLY A 457 30.93 8.94 11.37
C GLY A 457 30.46 10.14 12.18
N PRO A 458 31.20 11.28 12.11
CA PRO A 458 30.87 12.48 12.86
C PRO A 458 29.46 13.05 12.54
N ASP A 459 29.03 12.90 11.30
CA ASP A 459 27.74 13.41 10.81
C ASP A 459 26.67 12.31 10.74
N GLU A 460 26.94 11.09 11.25
CA GLU A 460 26.01 9.94 11.24
C GLU A 460 25.49 9.54 9.84
N LYS A 461 26.25 9.88 8.80
CA LYS A 461 25.84 9.70 7.40
C LYS A 461 26.19 8.31 6.83
N ILE A 462 27.18 7.62 7.40
CA ILE A 462 27.58 6.27 6.95
C ILE A 462 26.62 5.26 7.56
N MET A 463 25.88 4.53 6.74
CA MET A 463 25.03 3.44 7.19
C MET A 463 25.70 2.09 6.91
N VAL A 464 25.74 1.23 7.91
CA VAL A 464 26.22 -0.15 7.79
C VAL A 464 25.16 -1.07 8.37
N GLY A 465 24.85 -2.12 7.67
CA GLY A 465 23.85 -3.10 8.08
C GLY A 465 24.35 -4.53 8.03
N THR A 466 23.83 -5.35 8.93
CA THR A 466 24.03 -6.80 8.94
C THR A 466 22.69 -7.49 9.07
N THR A 467 22.47 -8.56 8.29
CA THR A 467 21.25 -9.35 8.32
C THR A 467 21.61 -10.81 8.50
N PHE A 468 20.87 -11.49 9.35
CA PHE A 468 20.91 -12.96 9.50
C PHE A 468 19.49 -13.49 9.60
N LEU A 469 19.23 -14.56 8.86
CA LEU A 469 17.94 -15.26 8.84
C LEU A 469 18.19 -16.75 8.89
N THR A 470 17.31 -17.49 9.57
CA THR A 470 17.32 -18.94 9.59
C THR A 470 15.90 -19.48 9.56
N GLU A 471 15.68 -20.51 8.76
CA GLU A 471 14.41 -21.26 8.68
C GLU A 471 14.72 -22.76 8.86
N GLU A 472 14.09 -23.37 9.84
CA GLU A 472 14.17 -24.83 10.04
C GLU A 472 13.48 -25.54 8.87
N ARG A 473 14.15 -26.53 8.29
CA ARG A 473 13.60 -27.43 7.26
C ARG A 473 13.88 -28.87 7.62
N ALA A 474 13.24 -29.80 6.93
CA ALA A 474 13.27 -31.23 7.29
C ALA A 474 14.69 -31.83 7.29
N THR A 475 15.57 -31.43 6.38
CA THR A 475 16.91 -32.01 6.21
C THR A 475 18.00 -31.18 6.89
N ALA A 476 17.96 -29.87 6.75
CA ALA A 476 18.91 -28.92 7.36
C ALA A 476 18.29 -27.52 7.40
N ASN A 477 18.88 -26.59 8.14
CA ASN A 477 18.37 -25.23 8.21
C ASN A 477 18.73 -24.44 6.94
N TYR A 478 17.74 -23.73 6.37
CA TYR A 478 18.01 -22.62 5.46
C TYR A 478 18.60 -21.46 6.24
N MET A 479 19.62 -20.80 5.69
CA MET A 479 20.26 -19.63 6.29
C MET A 479 20.52 -18.56 5.23
N LEU A 480 20.34 -17.30 5.60
CA LEU A 480 20.67 -16.14 4.76
C LEU A 480 21.48 -15.13 5.58
N TYR A 481 22.61 -14.76 5.03
CA TYR A 481 23.52 -13.78 5.61
C TYR A 481 23.58 -12.56 4.70
N GLY A 482 23.63 -11.38 5.28
CA GLY A 482 23.76 -10.13 4.55
C GLY A 482 24.64 -9.12 5.23
N LEU A 483 25.40 -8.40 4.41
CA LEU A 483 26.14 -7.21 4.80
C LEU A 483 25.83 -6.11 3.80
N ASP A 484 25.55 -4.92 4.30
CA ASP A 484 25.29 -3.76 3.46
C ASP A 484 25.95 -2.52 4.03
N ALA A 485 26.33 -1.61 3.14
CA ALA A 485 26.88 -0.32 3.53
C ALA A 485 26.44 0.75 2.53
N THR A 486 26.12 1.94 3.04
CA THR A 486 25.94 3.16 2.25
C THR A 486 26.83 4.24 2.81
N ILE A 487 27.76 4.71 2.00
CA ILE A 487 28.83 5.62 2.37
C ILE A 487 28.73 6.87 1.49
N PRO A 488 28.16 7.97 1.96
CA PRO A 488 28.31 9.26 1.31
C PRO A 488 29.75 9.75 1.55
N VAL A 489 30.56 9.67 0.50
CA VAL A 489 31.96 10.08 0.53
C VAL A 489 32.04 11.60 0.69
N ASN A 490 31.14 12.31 0.05
CA ASN A 490 30.90 13.74 0.16
C ASN A 490 29.47 14.04 -0.32
N ASP A 491 29.10 15.32 -0.40
CA ASP A 491 27.74 15.74 -0.84
C ASP A 491 27.45 15.37 -2.31
N MET A 492 28.45 14.99 -3.08
CA MET A 492 28.29 14.60 -4.49
C MET A 492 28.35 13.08 -4.71
N ILE A 493 29.09 12.33 -3.88
CA ILE A 493 29.40 10.92 -4.15
C ILE A 493 28.85 10.04 -3.03
N THR A 494 28.00 9.11 -3.40
CA THR A 494 27.50 8.06 -2.52
C THR A 494 27.86 6.69 -3.09
N ILE A 495 28.45 5.83 -2.27
CA ILE A 495 28.76 4.44 -2.59
C ILE A 495 27.84 3.55 -1.76
N SER A 496 27.14 2.63 -2.40
CA SER A 496 26.40 1.58 -1.71
C SER A 496 26.86 0.21 -2.16
N ALA A 497 26.95 -0.71 -1.21
CA ALA A 497 27.33 -2.09 -1.46
C ALA A 497 26.46 -3.04 -0.66
N GLU A 498 26.12 -4.16 -1.23
CA GLU A 498 25.37 -5.23 -0.59
C GLU A 498 25.98 -6.58 -0.94
N LEU A 499 26.13 -7.44 0.05
CA LEU A 499 26.57 -8.83 -0.05
C LEU A 499 25.49 -9.71 0.57
N GLY A 500 25.09 -10.75 -0.15
CA GLY A 500 24.18 -11.78 0.33
C GLY A 500 24.79 -13.16 0.15
N GLN A 501 24.64 -14.04 1.13
CA GLN A 501 24.96 -15.45 1.02
C GLN A 501 23.80 -16.28 1.54
N SER A 502 23.31 -17.22 0.73
CA SER A 502 22.28 -18.16 1.14
C SER A 502 22.83 -19.58 1.23
N ARG A 503 22.35 -20.31 2.21
CA ARG A 503 22.58 -21.75 2.38
C ARG A 503 21.21 -22.42 2.34
N LYS A 504 20.93 -23.13 1.24
CA LYS A 504 19.65 -23.78 0.99
C LYS A 504 19.82 -25.28 1.05
N PRO A 505 19.18 -26.01 2.00
CA PRO A 505 19.11 -27.46 1.92
C PRO A 505 18.20 -27.90 0.76
N ASP A 506 18.50 -29.04 0.20
CA ASP A 506 17.61 -29.76 -0.70
C ASP A 506 16.52 -30.44 0.10
N ASP A 507 15.28 -30.39 -0.37
CA ASP A 507 14.13 -30.94 0.35
C ASP A 507 14.06 -32.48 0.30
N PHE A 508 14.80 -33.12 -0.65
CA PHE A 508 14.73 -34.54 -0.94
C PHE A 508 16.07 -35.29 -0.72
N VAL A 509 17.18 -34.58 -0.77
CA VAL A 509 18.54 -35.17 -0.66
C VAL A 509 19.29 -34.46 0.44
N ASP A 510 20.08 -35.20 1.24
CA ASP A 510 20.95 -34.60 2.27
C ASP A 510 22.12 -33.85 1.63
N SER A 511 21.80 -32.81 0.90
CA SER A 511 22.73 -31.90 0.24
C SER A 511 22.36 -30.45 0.55
N VAL A 512 23.36 -29.57 0.56
CA VAL A 512 23.19 -28.15 0.83
C VAL A 512 23.86 -27.35 -0.28
N THR A 513 23.10 -26.54 -0.97
CA THR A 513 23.61 -25.57 -1.96
C THR A 513 23.94 -24.23 -1.29
N VAL A 514 25.06 -23.62 -1.67
CA VAL A 514 25.51 -22.33 -1.16
C VAL A 514 25.58 -21.35 -2.34
N GLY A 515 24.75 -20.34 -2.28
CA GLY A 515 24.71 -19.27 -3.29
C GLY A 515 25.14 -17.93 -2.72
N SER A 516 25.68 -17.07 -3.55
CA SER A 516 26.09 -15.71 -3.18
C SER A 516 25.57 -14.66 -4.15
N ALA A 517 25.35 -13.45 -3.65
CA ALA A 517 24.98 -12.29 -4.45
C ALA A 517 25.78 -11.08 -3.97
N ILE A 518 26.21 -10.26 -4.92
CA ILE A 518 26.94 -9.02 -4.65
C ILE A 518 26.40 -7.90 -5.54
N LYS A 519 26.27 -6.72 -4.97
CA LYS A 519 25.95 -5.47 -5.67
C LYS A 519 26.84 -4.36 -5.14
N THR A 520 27.37 -3.56 -6.02
CA THR A 520 28.03 -2.29 -5.69
C THR A 520 27.51 -1.22 -6.63
N GLU A 521 27.18 -0.07 -6.07
CA GLU A 521 26.61 1.05 -6.79
C GLU A 521 27.33 2.33 -6.35
N VAL A 522 27.74 3.14 -7.32
CA VAL A 522 28.34 4.46 -7.12
C VAL A 522 27.41 5.49 -7.76
N GLN A 523 26.88 6.37 -6.96
CA GLN A 523 26.08 7.51 -7.42
C GLN A 523 26.88 8.79 -7.28
N VAL A 524 26.92 9.58 -8.33
CA VAL A 524 27.61 10.87 -8.34
C VAL A 524 26.62 11.94 -8.77
N HIS A 525 26.32 12.86 -7.87
CA HIS A 525 25.35 13.93 -8.05
C HIS A 525 26.03 15.25 -8.37
N ASN A 526 25.50 15.98 -9.34
CA ASN A 526 25.94 17.35 -9.64
C ASN A 526 27.45 17.53 -9.89
N VAL A 527 28.13 16.58 -10.55
CA VAL A 527 29.54 16.74 -10.99
C VAL A 527 29.71 18.00 -11.83
N VAL A 528 28.76 18.22 -12.70
CA VAL A 528 28.46 19.49 -13.35
C VAL A 528 27.01 19.78 -12.99
N PRO A 529 26.62 21.03 -12.76
CA PRO A 529 25.22 21.34 -12.40
C PRO A 529 24.20 20.62 -13.30
N GLY A 530 23.39 19.76 -12.69
CA GLY A 530 22.38 18.96 -13.38
C GLY A 530 22.86 17.58 -13.88
N LEU A 531 24.14 17.17 -13.71
CA LEU A 531 24.65 15.87 -14.13
C LEU A 531 24.69 14.88 -12.96
N ASN A 532 23.89 13.82 -13.07
CA ASN A 532 23.88 12.70 -12.15
C ASN A 532 24.36 11.44 -12.88
N LEU A 533 25.29 10.73 -12.27
CA LEU A 533 25.85 9.48 -12.78
C LEU A 533 25.61 8.36 -11.78
N LYS A 534 25.30 7.17 -12.29
CA LYS A 534 25.12 5.97 -11.49
C LYS A 534 25.81 4.81 -12.19
N GLY A 535 26.91 4.34 -11.60
CA GLY A 535 27.59 3.13 -12.01
C GLY A 535 27.25 1.96 -11.09
N TYR A 536 27.09 0.76 -11.61
CA TYR A 536 26.79 -0.40 -10.80
C TYR A 536 27.41 -1.68 -11.36
N ILE A 537 27.71 -2.59 -10.44
CA ILE A 537 28.09 -3.98 -10.71
C ILE A 537 27.23 -4.86 -9.84
N ARG A 538 26.63 -5.90 -10.43
CA ARG A 538 25.76 -6.84 -9.77
C ARG A 538 26.06 -8.25 -10.24
N SER A 539 26.15 -9.20 -9.31
CA SER A 539 26.29 -10.62 -9.58
C SER A 539 25.37 -11.40 -8.67
N VAL A 540 24.57 -12.29 -9.22
CA VAL A 540 23.69 -13.19 -8.46
C VAL A 540 23.98 -14.62 -8.91
N GLY A 541 24.49 -15.44 -8.01
CA GLY A 541 24.79 -16.85 -8.30
C GLY A 541 23.51 -17.65 -8.60
N ASP A 542 23.66 -18.74 -9.35
CA ASP A 542 22.55 -19.65 -9.70
C ASP A 542 21.88 -20.24 -8.47
N ASP A 543 22.68 -20.57 -7.47
CA ASP A 543 22.24 -21.17 -6.22
C ASP A 543 21.79 -20.16 -5.17
N PHE A 544 21.89 -18.86 -5.45
CA PHE A 544 21.42 -17.85 -4.50
C PHE A 544 19.90 -17.89 -4.37
N ALA A 545 19.41 -18.02 -3.15
CA ALA A 545 17.99 -18.10 -2.85
C ALA A 545 17.63 -17.22 -1.65
N ASN A 546 16.64 -16.37 -1.81
CA ASN A 546 15.99 -15.67 -0.71
C ASN A 546 14.57 -16.22 -0.55
N ALA A 547 14.25 -16.77 0.62
CA ALA A 547 12.97 -17.42 0.89
C ALA A 547 11.78 -16.46 0.86
N SER A 548 11.99 -15.14 1.00
CA SER A 548 10.92 -14.15 0.89
C SER A 548 10.81 -13.47 -0.49
N GLN A 549 11.66 -13.86 -1.43
CA GLN A 549 11.71 -13.30 -2.80
C GLN A 549 11.47 -14.39 -3.84
N VAL A 550 10.43 -15.17 -3.65
CA VAL A 550 9.98 -16.15 -4.63
C VAL A 550 9.52 -15.37 -5.87
N GLY A 551 10.18 -15.53 -7.01
CA GLY A 551 9.88 -14.79 -8.25
C GLY A 551 10.93 -13.76 -8.68
N ALA A 552 11.90 -13.37 -7.86
CA ALA A 552 13.10 -12.68 -8.31
C ALA A 552 14.04 -13.61 -9.13
N SER A 553 13.48 -14.70 -9.64
CA SER A 553 14.17 -15.73 -10.42
C SER A 553 14.76 -15.23 -11.75
N THR A 554 14.31 -14.07 -12.23
CA THR A 554 14.77 -13.51 -13.52
C THR A 554 16.23 -13.01 -13.50
N GLU A 555 16.86 -12.95 -12.32
CA GLU A 555 18.25 -12.51 -12.22
C GLU A 555 19.20 -13.52 -11.55
N ARG A 556 18.71 -14.70 -11.18
CA ARG A 556 19.60 -15.79 -10.74
C ARG A 556 20.54 -16.20 -11.86
N GLY A 557 21.77 -16.53 -11.53
CA GLY A 557 22.79 -16.88 -12.48
C GLY A 557 23.16 -15.73 -13.40
N SER A 558 23.00 -14.49 -12.97
CA SER A 558 23.33 -13.34 -13.81
C SER A 558 24.44 -12.48 -13.23
N PHE A 559 25.29 -12.02 -14.14
CA PHE A 559 26.24 -10.95 -13.91
C PHE A 559 25.86 -9.74 -14.75
N LYS A 560 25.74 -8.58 -14.15
CA LYS A 560 25.34 -7.34 -14.80
C LYS A 560 26.20 -6.18 -14.31
N TYR A 561 26.69 -5.37 -15.22
CA TYR A 561 27.29 -4.09 -14.89
C TYR A 561 26.78 -3.01 -15.84
N GLY A 562 26.76 -1.76 -15.36
CA GLY A 562 26.22 -0.70 -16.17
C GLY A 562 26.55 0.69 -15.64
N LEU A 563 26.24 1.67 -16.48
CA LEU A 563 26.38 3.10 -16.22
C LEU A 563 25.14 3.83 -16.70
N ASN A 564 24.49 4.57 -15.80
CA ASN A 564 23.40 5.46 -16.12
C ASN A 564 23.86 6.91 -15.92
N ALA A 565 23.60 7.74 -16.91
CA ALA A 565 23.91 9.17 -16.86
C ALA A 565 22.63 9.97 -17.13
N LYS A 566 22.32 10.93 -16.27
CA LYS A 566 21.21 11.86 -16.42
C LYS A 566 21.72 13.29 -16.27
N TYR A 567 21.58 14.05 -17.34
CA TYR A 567 21.97 15.44 -17.38
C TYR A 567 20.74 16.33 -17.65
N ASP A 568 20.45 17.23 -16.75
CA ASP A 568 19.37 18.20 -16.90
C ASP A 568 19.95 19.61 -16.96
N SER A 569 19.80 20.28 -18.10
CA SER A 569 20.38 21.58 -18.37
C SER A 569 19.38 22.50 -19.07
N ARG A 570 19.22 23.71 -18.55
CA ARG A 570 18.41 24.75 -19.24
C ARG A 570 18.88 25.04 -20.65
N LYS A 571 20.19 24.93 -20.93
CA LYS A 571 20.79 25.23 -22.23
C LYS A 571 20.71 24.07 -23.21
N TYR A 572 20.93 22.83 -22.76
CA TYR A 572 21.07 21.65 -23.63
C TYR A 572 19.87 20.72 -23.56
N GLY A 573 18.97 20.93 -22.61
CA GLY A 573 17.84 20.04 -22.37
C GLY A 573 18.22 18.87 -21.43
N LYS A 574 17.38 17.87 -21.42
CA LYS A 574 17.54 16.66 -20.61
C LYS A 574 18.19 15.57 -21.46
N ILE A 575 19.31 15.04 -20.98
CA ILE A 575 20.04 13.94 -21.62
C ILE A 575 20.01 12.76 -20.65
N THR A 576 19.54 11.60 -21.11
CA THR A 576 19.61 10.34 -20.36
C THR A 576 20.36 9.34 -21.19
N SER A 577 21.33 8.64 -20.62
CA SER A 577 22.08 7.57 -21.25
C SER A 577 22.20 6.39 -20.32
N GLU A 578 22.05 5.22 -20.85
CA GLU A 578 22.21 3.96 -20.12
C GLU A 578 23.07 3.01 -20.94
N TYR A 579 24.02 2.40 -20.29
CA TYR A 579 24.78 1.27 -20.80
C TYR A 579 24.74 0.15 -19.80
N TYR A 580 24.43 -1.05 -20.24
CA TYR A 580 24.63 -2.25 -19.42
C TYR A 580 25.06 -3.44 -20.27
N ASP A 581 25.80 -4.33 -19.64
CA ASP A 581 26.14 -5.66 -20.12
C ASP A 581 25.68 -6.69 -19.08
N LYS A 582 24.89 -7.66 -19.53
CA LYS A 582 24.29 -8.69 -18.68
C LYS A 582 24.48 -10.05 -19.31
N THR A 583 25.08 -10.97 -18.58
CA THR A 583 25.11 -12.40 -18.87
C THR A 583 24.28 -13.14 -17.83
N GLY A 584 23.38 -14.03 -18.24
CA GLY A 584 22.53 -14.69 -17.24
C GLY A 584 21.83 -15.94 -17.77
N ASN A 585 21.47 -16.83 -16.84
CA ASN A 585 20.73 -18.05 -17.13
C ASN A 585 19.24 -17.77 -17.30
N LEU A 586 18.57 -18.46 -18.21
CA LEU A 586 17.13 -18.34 -18.49
C LEU A 586 16.26 -19.31 -17.69
N GLY A 587 16.76 -19.81 -16.55
CA GLY A 587 16.04 -20.82 -15.74
C GLY A 587 16.09 -22.23 -16.35
N THR A 588 16.81 -22.39 -17.45
CA THR A 588 17.14 -23.65 -18.14
C THR A 588 18.65 -23.69 -18.30
N SER A 589 19.18 -24.73 -18.91
CA SER A 589 20.60 -24.81 -19.26
C SER A 589 21.07 -23.75 -20.26
N ASN A 590 20.20 -22.82 -20.66
CA ASN A 590 20.50 -21.81 -21.68
C ASN A 590 20.96 -20.52 -21.02
N THR A 591 21.93 -19.82 -21.62
CA THR A 591 22.42 -18.50 -21.22
C THR A 591 21.96 -17.42 -22.19
N LEU A 592 21.73 -16.23 -21.67
CA LEU A 592 21.40 -15.03 -22.43
C LEU A 592 22.42 -13.93 -22.15
N ASP A 593 23.16 -13.54 -23.17
CA ASP A 593 23.99 -12.34 -23.13
C ASP A 593 23.21 -11.16 -23.71
N SER A 594 23.19 -10.06 -23.00
CA SER A 594 22.49 -8.84 -23.38
C SER A 594 23.38 -7.64 -23.16
N ARG A 595 23.75 -6.94 -24.23
CA ARG A 595 24.46 -5.68 -24.16
C ARG A 595 23.56 -4.59 -24.72
N VAL A 596 23.31 -3.56 -23.93
CA VAL A 596 22.41 -2.46 -24.31
C VAL A 596 23.11 -1.14 -24.07
N PHE A 597 23.10 -0.29 -25.08
CA PHE A 597 23.45 1.11 -24.97
C PHE A 597 22.25 1.94 -25.44
N SER A 598 21.79 2.88 -24.62
CA SER A 598 20.76 3.82 -25.01
C SER A 598 21.15 5.25 -24.64
N MET A 599 20.76 6.21 -25.49
CA MET A 599 20.92 7.63 -25.22
C MET A 599 19.68 8.38 -25.72
N HIS A 600 19.12 9.19 -24.87
CA HIS A 600 17.95 10.02 -25.17
C HIS A 600 18.27 11.48 -24.84
N VAL A 601 17.97 12.36 -25.77
CA VAL A 601 18.11 13.80 -25.64
C VAL A 601 16.74 14.44 -25.82
N GLU A 602 16.26 15.12 -24.80
CA GLU A 602 15.01 15.89 -24.87
C GLU A 602 15.33 17.38 -24.75
N ARG A 603 14.93 18.15 -25.72
CA ARG A 603 15.19 19.58 -25.75
C ARG A 603 13.96 20.37 -26.19
N ARG A 604 13.64 21.39 -25.45
CA ARG A 604 12.68 22.40 -25.83
C ARG A 604 13.30 23.33 -26.88
N ILE A 605 12.82 23.28 -28.11
CA ILE A 605 13.36 24.06 -29.23
C ILE A 605 12.77 25.44 -29.22
N LYS A 606 11.46 25.54 -29.00
CA LYS A 606 10.71 26.79 -28.81
C LYS A 606 9.78 26.62 -27.62
N GLU A 607 9.13 27.70 -27.20
CA GLU A 607 8.15 27.60 -26.10
C GLU A 607 7.04 26.59 -26.37
N ASN A 608 6.72 26.37 -27.64
CA ASN A 608 5.65 25.49 -28.10
C ASN A 608 6.14 24.18 -28.72
N SER A 609 7.44 23.86 -28.65
CA SER A 609 7.94 22.62 -29.28
C SER A 609 9.08 21.97 -28.54
N THR A 610 9.03 20.62 -28.48
CA THR A 610 10.02 19.75 -27.85
C THR A 610 10.52 18.74 -28.87
N LEU A 611 11.83 18.57 -28.96
CA LEU A 611 12.49 17.54 -29.75
C LEU A 611 13.09 16.50 -28.82
N LYS A 612 12.77 15.23 -29.06
CA LYS A 612 13.40 14.08 -28.40
C LYS A 612 14.14 13.27 -29.45
N LEU A 613 15.42 13.05 -29.23
CA LEU A 613 16.26 12.20 -30.05
C LEU A 613 16.75 11.04 -29.20
N GLY A 614 16.72 9.86 -29.73
CA GLY A 614 17.17 8.66 -29.06
C GLY A 614 18.00 7.78 -29.98
N TYR A 615 18.99 7.13 -29.42
CA TYR A 615 19.71 6.04 -30.04
C TYR A 615 19.75 4.87 -29.07
N GLU A 616 19.48 3.68 -29.58
CA GLU A 616 19.56 2.44 -28.83
C GLU A 616 20.29 1.38 -29.67
N ASN A 617 21.32 0.81 -29.08
CA ASN A 617 21.99 -0.37 -29.61
C ASN A 617 21.79 -1.51 -28.62
N ALA A 618 21.15 -2.58 -29.04
CA ALA A 618 20.95 -3.78 -28.22
C ALA A 618 21.46 -5.00 -28.98
N HIS A 619 22.33 -5.76 -28.35
CA HIS A 619 22.82 -7.03 -28.80
C HIS A 619 22.42 -8.10 -27.80
N ARG A 620 21.70 -9.13 -28.27
CA ARG A 620 21.24 -10.25 -27.45
C ARG A 620 21.64 -11.55 -28.15
N ALA A 621 22.34 -12.41 -27.44
CA ALA A 621 22.74 -13.72 -27.93
C ALA A 621 22.30 -14.78 -26.90
N LYS A 622 21.62 -15.81 -27.40
CA LYS A 622 21.18 -16.95 -26.60
C LYS A 622 22.03 -18.17 -26.95
N PHE A 623 22.59 -18.80 -25.93
CA PHE A 623 23.42 -19.98 -26.03
C PHE A 623 22.76 -21.18 -25.34
N ASP A 624 23.06 -22.39 -25.82
CA ASP A 624 22.68 -23.63 -25.13
C ASP A 624 23.68 -24.03 -24.03
N ALA A 625 23.42 -25.16 -23.37
CA ALA A 625 24.30 -25.68 -22.32
C ALA A 625 25.72 -26.05 -22.80
N SER A 626 25.93 -26.18 -24.11
CA SER A 626 27.23 -26.49 -24.73
C SER A 626 27.92 -25.24 -25.28
N ASP A 627 27.42 -24.05 -24.91
CA ASP A 627 27.91 -22.75 -25.39
C ASP A 627 27.75 -22.53 -26.92
N SER A 628 26.80 -23.28 -27.53
CA SER A 628 26.47 -23.11 -28.93
C SER A 628 25.40 -22.03 -29.11
N LEU A 629 25.60 -21.14 -30.08
CA LEU A 629 24.68 -20.02 -30.36
C LEU A 629 23.34 -20.54 -30.89
N LEU A 630 22.28 -20.32 -30.14
CA LEU A 630 20.90 -20.68 -30.52
C LEU A 630 20.22 -19.57 -31.33
N SER A 631 20.40 -18.33 -30.90
CA SER A 631 19.85 -17.17 -31.58
C SER A 631 20.65 -15.91 -31.24
N GLU A 632 20.74 -15.03 -32.21
CA GLU A 632 21.36 -13.71 -32.07
C GLU A 632 20.41 -12.65 -32.60
N ASP A 633 20.26 -11.56 -31.84
CA ASP A 633 19.42 -10.43 -32.19
C ASP A 633 20.22 -9.14 -31.99
N ILE A 634 20.46 -8.41 -33.07
CA ILE A 634 21.16 -7.12 -33.04
C ILE A 634 20.20 -6.03 -33.47
N SER A 635 19.94 -5.09 -32.58
CA SER A 635 19.05 -3.97 -32.79
C SER A 635 19.81 -2.65 -32.70
N ASN A 636 19.75 -1.85 -33.77
CA ASN A 636 20.25 -0.48 -33.80
C ASN A 636 19.06 0.42 -34.13
N LEU A 637 18.54 1.12 -33.16
CA LEU A 637 17.38 2.00 -33.29
C LEU A 637 17.79 3.46 -33.19
N LEU A 638 17.45 4.22 -34.19
CA LEU A 638 17.47 5.67 -34.13
C LEU A 638 16.03 6.16 -33.89
N LYS A 639 15.82 6.92 -32.83
CA LYS A 639 14.50 7.45 -32.44
C LYS A 639 14.51 8.97 -32.59
N ALA A 640 13.49 9.51 -33.21
CA ALA A 640 13.24 10.94 -33.27
C ALA A 640 11.76 11.22 -33.00
N GLN A 641 11.50 12.05 -32.03
CA GLN A 641 10.15 12.52 -31.70
C GLN A 641 10.15 14.04 -31.68
N TYR A 642 9.21 14.63 -32.37
CA TYR A 642 9.01 16.08 -32.39
C TYR A 642 7.59 16.40 -31.99
N ASP A 643 7.45 17.05 -30.86
CA ASP A 643 6.19 17.52 -30.30
C ASP A 643 6.09 19.02 -30.55
N VAL A 644 5.03 19.45 -31.21
CA VAL A 644 4.83 20.86 -31.53
C VAL A 644 3.36 21.27 -31.35
N LEU A 645 3.14 22.39 -30.69
CA LEU A 645 1.85 23.02 -30.60
C LEU A 645 1.61 23.83 -31.90
N LEU A 646 0.76 23.28 -32.79
CA LEU A 646 0.26 23.91 -33.99
C LEU A 646 -0.98 24.68 -33.60
N LEU A 647 -1.15 25.90 -34.03
CA LEU A 647 -2.29 26.74 -33.68
C LEU A 647 -2.53 26.67 -32.14
N GLU A 648 -3.11 27.60 -31.50
CA GLU A 648 -3.13 27.74 -30.04
C GLU A 648 -3.57 26.49 -29.25
N HIS A 649 -4.11 25.45 -29.92
CA HIS A 649 -4.74 24.31 -29.26
C HIS A 649 -4.40 22.93 -29.85
N ILE A 650 -3.74 22.83 -31.01
CA ILE A 650 -3.45 21.51 -31.62
C ILE A 650 -2.00 21.14 -31.38
N ARG A 651 -1.75 20.03 -30.70
CA ARG A 651 -0.41 19.46 -30.55
C ARG A 651 -0.21 18.37 -31.59
N ALA A 652 0.81 18.50 -32.42
CA ALA A 652 1.24 17.44 -33.34
C ALA A 652 2.46 16.72 -32.76
N VAL A 653 2.46 15.40 -32.86
CA VAL A 653 3.54 14.53 -32.42
C VAL A 653 4.01 13.73 -33.62
N PHE A 654 5.27 13.92 -34.02
CA PHE A 654 5.94 13.11 -35.01
C PHE A 654 6.93 12.21 -34.31
N GLU A 655 6.86 10.93 -34.58
CA GLU A 655 7.77 9.94 -34.02
C GLU A 655 8.27 9.02 -35.15
N HIS A 656 9.58 8.87 -35.24
CA HIS A 656 10.22 7.97 -36.17
C HIS A 656 11.27 7.14 -35.44
N GLU A 657 11.11 5.84 -35.51
CA GLU A 657 12.08 4.87 -35.01
C GLU A 657 12.61 4.10 -36.20
N GLN A 658 13.85 4.37 -36.59
CA GLN A 658 14.54 3.69 -37.68
C GLN A 658 15.34 2.54 -37.11
N ASN A 659 15.02 1.30 -37.52
CA ASN A 659 15.90 0.20 -37.29
C ASN A 659 16.96 0.17 -38.40
N LEU A 660 18.21 0.32 -38.01
CA LEU A 660 19.38 0.26 -38.91
C LEU A 660 19.94 -1.16 -39.08
N SER A 661 19.42 -2.15 -38.35
CA SER A 661 19.86 -3.53 -38.40
C SER A 661 19.13 -4.32 -39.49
N LEU A 662 19.86 -5.09 -40.29
CA LEU A 662 19.29 -5.89 -41.39
C LEU A 662 18.60 -7.18 -40.93
N THR A 663 18.89 -7.65 -39.74
CA THR A 663 18.48 -8.98 -39.23
C THR A 663 17.48 -8.98 -38.08
N ASN A 664 17.08 -7.82 -37.60
CA ASN A 664 16.22 -7.74 -36.38
C ASN A 664 14.74 -7.90 -36.74
N ARG A 665 14.12 -8.97 -36.25
CA ARG A 665 12.70 -9.24 -36.38
C ARG A 665 11.87 -8.70 -35.19
N THR A 666 12.51 -8.39 -34.06
CA THR A 666 11.81 -8.01 -32.81
C THR A 666 11.51 -6.53 -32.71
N LYS A 667 12.32 -5.68 -33.38
CA LYS A 667 12.14 -4.21 -33.34
C LYS A 667 12.03 -3.65 -34.75
N PRO A 668 10.83 -3.55 -35.33
CA PRO A 668 10.60 -3.02 -36.67
C PRO A 668 10.84 -1.50 -36.72
N THR A 669 11.12 -0.99 -37.92
CA THR A 669 11.07 0.46 -38.19
C THR A 669 9.63 0.96 -38.01
N ASN A 670 9.45 2.02 -37.24
CA ASN A 670 8.16 2.58 -36.92
C ASN A 670 8.13 4.09 -37.19
N THR A 671 7.15 4.52 -37.93
CA THR A 671 6.90 5.96 -38.14
C THR A 671 5.49 6.28 -37.69
N SER A 672 5.34 7.24 -36.80
CA SER A 672 4.02 7.66 -36.38
C SER A 672 3.82 9.19 -36.45
N VAL A 673 2.59 9.54 -36.76
CA VAL A 673 2.11 10.92 -36.75
C VAL A 673 0.90 10.96 -35.85
N GLY A 674 0.94 11.80 -34.82
CA GLY A 674 -0.13 12.01 -33.87
C GLY A 674 -0.60 13.45 -33.89
N LEU A 675 -1.91 13.62 -33.72
CA LEU A 675 -2.53 14.92 -33.47
C LEU A 675 -3.30 14.82 -32.17
N VAL A 676 -3.08 15.77 -31.30
CA VAL A 676 -3.79 15.91 -30.03
C VAL A 676 -4.49 17.26 -30.05
N TYR A 677 -5.79 17.23 -29.88
CA TYR A 677 -6.63 18.41 -29.87
C TYR A 677 -7.39 18.51 -28.55
N PRO A 678 -7.03 19.41 -27.64
CA PRO A 678 -7.83 19.72 -26.48
C PRO A 678 -9.09 20.47 -26.93
N ILE A 679 -10.24 19.82 -26.80
CA ILE A 679 -11.55 20.43 -27.09
C ILE A 679 -11.90 21.42 -25.97
N THR A 680 -11.54 21.08 -24.74
CA THR A 680 -11.60 21.94 -23.55
C THR A 680 -10.33 21.72 -22.73
N GLU A 681 -10.14 22.48 -21.66
CA GLU A 681 -9.03 22.23 -20.70
C GLU A 681 -9.09 20.80 -20.10
N GLN A 682 -10.24 20.17 -20.18
CA GLN A 682 -10.54 18.88 -19.56
C GLN A 682 -10.73 17.75 -20.57
N LEU A 683 -10.89 18.04 -21.86
CA LEU A 683 -11.15 17.05 -22.90
C LEU A 683 -10.19 17.21 -24.06
N GLU A 684 -9.37 16.21 -24.29
CA GLU A 684 -8.51 16.10 -25.47
C GLU A 684 -8.90 14.89 -26.33
N VAL A 685 -8.87 15.07 -27.64
CA VAL A 685 -8.99 14.00 -28.63
C VAL A 685 -7.66 13.84 -29.30
N TYR A 686 -7.21 12.61 -29.45
CA TYR A 686 -5.99 12.33 -30.15
C TYR A 686 -6.19 11.32 -31.26
N TRP A 687 -5.46 11.51 -32.32
CA TRP A 687 -5.33 10.57 -33.42
C TRP A 687 -3.86 10.30 -33.66
N LYS A 688 -3.48 9.02 -33.76
CA LYS A 688 -2.12 8.60 -34.08
C LYS A 688 -2.16 7.59 -35.20
N TYR A 689 -1.46 7.89 -36.27
CA TYR A 689 -1.24 6.96 -37.37
C TYR A 689 0.19 6.45 -37.27
N ARG A 690 0.33 5.13 -37.31
CA ARG A 690 1.62 4.43 -37.15
C ARG A 690 1.84 3.53 -38.35
N PHE A 691 2.99 3.67 -38.98
CA PHE A 691 3.47 2.84 -40.08
C PHE A 691 4.64 2.02 -39.57
N ILE A 692 4.49 0.68 -39.56
CA ILE A 692 5.45 -0.26 -39.00
C ILE A 692 5.98 -1.10 -40.17
N GLN A 693 7.28 -1.09 -40.34
CA GLN A 693 7.99 -1.81 -41.39
C GLN A 693 8.93 -2.84 -40.78
N GLY A 694 8.51 -4.11 -40.74
CA GLY A 694 9.26 -5.25 -40.29
C GLY A 694 9.44 -6.26 -41.46
N THR A 695 9.33 -7.54 -41.14
CA THR A 695 9.24 -8.60 -42.17
C THR A 695 8.00 -8.45 -43.04
N GLU A 696 6.95 -7.85 -42.48
CA GLU A 696 5.75 -7.42 -43.19
C GLU A 696 5.45 -5.96 -42.86
N VAL A 697 4.82 -5.25 -43.79
CA VAL A 697 4.39 -3.85 -43.62
C VAL A 697 3.08 -3.83 -42.90
N ASN A 698 3.02 -3.14 -41.78
CA ASN A 698 1.80 -2.98 -40.98
C ASN A 698 1.45 -1.49 -40.82
N ARG A 699 0.16 -1.19 -40.90
CA ARG A 699 -0.38 0.15 -40.74
C ARG A 699 -1.35 0.17 -39.58
N GLN A 700 -1.11 1.03 -38.62
CA GLN A 700 -1.91 1.14 -37.41
C GLN A 700 -2.49 2.54 -37.30
N SER A 701 -3.76 2.65 -37.12
CA SER A 701 -4.43 3.91 -36.78
C SER A 701 -5.02 3.82 -35.38
N VAL A 702 -4.69 4.78 -34.55
CA VAL A 702 -5.18 4.90 -33.19
C VAL A 702 -5.97 6.19 -33.12
N LEU A 703 -7.25 6.09 -32.80
CA LEU A 703 -8.10 7.22 -32.47
C LEU A 703 -8.45 7.12 -30.98
N GLY A 704 -8.25 8.16 -30.23
CA GLY A 704 -8.59 8.16 -28.82
C GLY A 704 -9.05 9.53 -28.35
N PHE A 705 -9.64 9.52 -27.18
CA PHE A 705 -9.91 10.74 -26.44
C PHE A 705 -9.55 10.52 -24.97
N ARG A 706 -9.12 11.61 -24.33
CA ARG A 706 -8.87 11.68 -22.90
C ARG A 706 -9.63 12.87 -22.36
N SER A 707 -10.35 12.67 -21.28
CA SER A 707 -11.07 13.76 -20.62
C SER A 707 -10.86 13.70 -19.13
N THR A 708 -10.53 14.85 -18.55
CA THR A 708 -10.58 15.07 -17.10
C THR A 708 -11.78 15.97 -16.83
N VAL A 709 -12.92 15.38 -16.48
CA VAL A 709 -14.15 16.13 -16.20
C VAL A 709 -14.27 16.32 -14.70
N GLY A 710 -13.94 17.54 -14.22
CA GLY A 710 -13.86 17.84 -12.79
C GLY A 710 -12.58 17.26 -12.13
N GLU A 711 -12.45 17.40 -10.82
CA GLU A 711 -11.23 17.04 -10.09
C GLU A 711 -10.90 15.54 -10.06
N ASN A 712 -11.84 14.67 -10.46
CA ASN A 712 -11.72 13.21 -10.26
C ASN A 712 -12.26 12.34 -11.40
N THR A 713 -12.40 12.86 -12.60
CA THR A 713 -12.96 12.07 -13.71
C THR A 713 -11.99 12.00 -14.86
N ASP A 714 -11.35 10.84 -15.05
CA ASP A 714 -10.53 10.54 -16.21
C ASP A 714 -11.32 9.68 -17.19
N ILE A 715 -11.51 10.14 -18.40
CA ILE A 715 -12.09 9.38 -19.51
C ILE A 715 -10.96 9.12 -20.51
N GLU A 716 -10.61 7.89 -20.75
CA GLU A 716 -9.70 7.51 -21.81
C GLU A 716 -10.37 6.51 -22.74
N GLY A 717 -10.50 6.87 -24.01
CA GLY A 717 -10.94 5.97 -25.04
C GLY A 717 -9.87 5.84 -26.11
N LYS A 718 -9.54 4.60 -26.48
CA LYS A 718 -8.53 4.30 -27.50
C LYS A 718 -9.06 3.26 -28.46
N TYR A 719 -9.02 3.60 -29.74
CA TYR A 719 -9.31 2.69 -30.82
C TYR A 719 -8.04 2.49 -31.65
N GLU A 720 -7.52 1.27 -31.71
CA GLU A 720 -6.29 0.89 -32.38
C GLU A 720 -6.60 -0.09 -33.49
N ILE A 721 -6.35 0.28 -34.72
CA ILE A 721 -6.49 -0.57 -35.92
C ILE A 721 -5.09 -0.88 -36.44
N GLY A 722 -4.71 -2.15 -36.46
CA GLY A 722 -3.44 -2.60 -37.01
C GLY A 722 -2.54 -3.24 -35.96
N GLY A 723 -1.89 -4.32 -36.30
CA GLY A 723 -1.09 -5.16 -35.43
C GLY A 723 0.42 -4.97 -35.58
N ILE A 724 1.15 -5.39 -34.56
CA ILE A 724 2.62 -5.37 -34.49
C ILE A 724 3.17 -6.79 -34.68
N THR A 725 4.29 -6.88 -35.34
CA THR A 725 5.06 -8.09 -35.60
C THR A 725 5.38 -8.92 -34.36
N GLY A 726 5.46 -10.20 -34.53
CA GLY A 726 5.49 -11.24 -33.50
C GLY A 726 4.09 -11.86 -33.40
N ASP A 727 3.81 -12.62 -32.38
CA ASP A 727 2.51 -13.30 -32.20
C ASP A 727 1.27 -12.40 -31.98
N GLN A 728 1.42 -11.08 -32.22
CA GLN A 728 0.37 -10.09 -32.01
C GLN A 728 0.02 -9.35 -33.28
N ARG A 729 -0.90 -9.92 -34.05
CA ARG A 729 -1.38 -9.34 -35.32
C ARG A 729 -2.61 -8.45 -35.07
N ASN A 730 -2.78 -7.46 -35.93
CA ASN A 730 -3.92 -6.52 -36.03
C ASN A 730 -4.90 -6.53 -34.84
N ARG A 731 -4.69 -5.68 -33.87
CA ARG A 731 -5.57 -5.54 -32.69
C ARG A 731 -6.28 -4.19 -32.75
N ALA A 732 -7.58 -4.26 -32.71
CA ALA A 732 -8.39 -3.12 -32.31
C ALA A 732 -8.58 -3.18 -30.78
N THR A 733 -8.01 -2.26 -30.07
CA THR A 733 -8.21 -2.13 -28.63
C THR A 733 -9.00 -0.85 -28.36
N LEU A 734 -10.20 -0.99 -27.86
CA LEU A 734 -10.99 0.09 -27.32
C LEU A 734 -10.95 -0.04 -25.80
N GLY A 735 -10.27 0.86 -25.15
CA GLY A 735 -10.31 1.02 -23.71
C GLY A 735 -11.08 2.30 -23.38
N LEU A 736 -12.14 2.20 -22.62
CA LEU A 736 -12.85 3.30 -22.01
C LEU A 736 -12.83 3.08 -20.50
N LYS A 737 -12.24 4.00 -19.78
CA LYS A 737 -12.31 4.02 -18.31
C LYS A 737 -12.86 5.36 -17.91
N ASN A 738 -13.96 5.33 -17.19
CA ASN A 738 -14.66 6.55 -16.80
C ASN A 738 -15.19 6.44 -15.38
N LYS A 739 -15.00 7.48 -14.61
CA LYS A 739 -15.57 7.67 -13.28
C LYS A 739 -16.38 8.95 -13.29
N TRP A 740 -17.69 8.84 -13.25
CA TRP A 740 -18.61 9.98 -13.23
C TRP A 740 -19.11 10.25 -11.82
N TYR A 741 -18.87 11.43 -11.34
CA TYR A 741 -19.54 11.98 -10.17
C TYR A 741 -20.82 12.69 -10.66
N LEU A 742 -21.92 11.92 -10.80
CA LEU A 742 -23.20 12.50 -11.23
C LEU A 742 -23.77 13.44 -10.18
N ARG A 743 -23.47 13.15 -8.91
CA ARG A 743 -23.75 13.99 -7.73
C ARG A 743 -22.67 13.68 -6.69
N GLU A 744 -22.59 14.46 -5.61
CA GLU A 744 -21.65 14.21 -4.50
C GLU A 744 -21.82 12.82 -3.88
N ASP A 745 -23.05 12.28 -3.92
CA ASP A 745 -23.43 11.00 -3.36
C ASP A 745 -23.61 9.88 -4.39
N LEU A 746 -23.41 10.14 -5.70
CA LEU A 746 -23.62 9.17 -6.76
C LEU A 746 -22.45 9.13 -7.73
N VAL A 747 -21.72 8.03 -7.68
CA VAL A 747 -20.58 7.74 -8.56
C VAL A 747 -20.93 6.60 -9.50
N VAL A 748 -20.62 6.77 -10.79
CA VAL A 748 -20.77 5.71 -11.81
C VAL A 748 -19.43 5.49 -12.48
N ASN A 749 -18.97 4.22 -12.51
CA ASN A 749 -17.75 3.84 -13.22
C ASN A 749 -18.11 2.97 -14.40
N ILE A 750 -17.54 3.27 -15.56
CA ILE A 750 -17.64 2.47 -16.77
C ILE A 750 -16.24 2.13 -17.24
N SER A 751 -15.99 0.86 -17.50
CA SER A 751 -14.77 0.39 -18.13
C SER A 751 -15.13 -0.51 -19.30
N LEU A 752 -14.56 -0.23 -20.45
CA LEU A 752 -14.70 -1.04 -21.65
C LEU A 752 -13.32 -1.38 -22.17
N GLU A 753 -13.04 -2.63 -22.42
CA GLU A 753 -11.85 -3.10 -23.10
C GLU A 753 -12.27 -4.03 -24.22
N ASN A 754 -11.93 -3.68 -25.43
CA ASN A 754 -12.16 -4.52 -26.60
C ASN A 754 -10.85 -4.70 -27.33
N THR A 755 -10.38 -5.92 -27.42
CA THR A 755 -9.21 -6.27 -28.22
C THR A 755 -9.67 -7.28 -29.25
N ALA A 756 -9.75 -6.84 -30.50
CA ALA A 756 -10.10 -7.69 -31.65
C ALA A 756 -8.88 -7.93 -32.52
N THR A 757 -8.65 -9.17 -32.90
CA THR A 757 -7.67 -9.54 -33.92
C THR A 757 -8.36 -9.54 -35.28
N VAL A 758 -7.88 -8.71 -36.22
CA VAL A 758 -8.56 -8.45 -37.51
C VAL A 758 -8.05 -9.32 -38.63
N ASP A 759 -6.92 -10.04 -38.50
CA ASP A 759 -6.37 -10.89 -39.55
C ASP A 759 -6.26 -12.38 -39.17
N SER A 760 -6.69 -13.24 -40.08
CA SER A 760 -6.71 -14.68 -39.93
C SER A 760 -5.50 -15.32 -40.69
N PHE A 761 -4.42 -15.58 -40.01
CA PHE A 761 -3.43 -16.55 -40.47
C PHE A 761 -3.16 -17.57 -39.35
N GLU A 762 -3.36 -18.81 -39.67
CA GLU A 762 -3.05 -20.12 -39.06
C GLU A 762 -2.96 -20.33 -37.54
N ILE A 763 -2.80 -19.30 -36.69
CA ILE A 763 -2.91 -19.40 -35.23
C ILE A 763 -3.78 -18.22 -34.74
N PRO A 764 -5.02 -18.49 -34.31
CA PRO A 764 -5.88 -17.43 -33.80
C PRO A 764 -5.33 -16.89 -32.48
N THR A 765 -4.85 -15.65 -32.49
CA THR A 765 -4.64 -14.92 -31.22
C THR A 765 -5.99 -14.57 -30.63
N PRO A 766 -6.24 -14.85 -29.35
CA PRO A 766 -7.55 -14.65 -28.77
C PRO A 766 -7.92 -13.15 -28.72
N SER A 767 -8.99 -12.81 -29.41
CA SER A 767 -9.69 -11.54 -29.16
C SER A 767 -10.41 -11.63 -27.83
N HIS A 768 -10.44 -10.53 -27.09
CA HIS A 768 -11.26 -10.46 -25.88
C HIS A 768 -12.01 -9.12 -25.79
N GLN A 769 -13.16 -9.19 -25.20
CA GLN A 769 -14.00 -8.03 -24.88
C GLN A 769 -14.28 -8.07 -23.40
N ALA A 770 -14.02 -6.98 -22.70
CA ALA A 770 -14.37 -6.82 -21.31
C ALA A 770 -15.17 -5.53 -21.13
N MET A 771 -16.22 -5.60 -20.37
CA MET A 771 -17.06 -4.46 -19.99
C MET A 771 -17.31 -4.52 -18.49
N ALA A 772 -17.10 -3.41 -17.79
CA ALA A 772 -17.50 -3.26 -16.42
C ALA A 772 -18.31 -1.97 -16.25
N LEU A 773 -19.40 -2.08 -15.54
CA LEU A 773 -20.25 -0.98 -15.11
C LEU A 773 -20.45 -1.10 -13.61
N SER A 774 -20.13 -0.05 -12.87
CA SER A 774 -20.47 0.01 -11.45
C SER A 774 -21.08 1.35 -11.08
N PHE A 775 -21.89 1.32 -10.05
CA PHE A 775 -22.40 2.53 -9.42
C PHE A 775 -22.30 2.42 -7.90
N GLU A 776 -22.04 3.55 -7.26
CA GLU A 776 -22.00 3.73 -5.83
C GLU A 776 -22.94 4.89 -5.49
N TYR A 777 -23.97 4.63 -4.71
CA TYR A 777 -24.89 5.63 -4.19
C TYR A 777 -24.77 5.68 -2.69
N LEU A 778 -24.15 6.73 -2.16
CA LEU A 778 -23.73 6.87 -0.76
C LEU A 778 -24.25 8.18 -0.16
N PRO A 779 -25.56 8.41 -0.10
CA PRO A 779 -26.12 9.59 0.54
C PRO A 779 -25.93 9.52 2.06
N GLU A 780 -26.04 10.66 2.74
CA GLU A 780 -25.94 10.68 4.19
C GLU A 780 -26.99 9.81 4.89
N MET A 781 -28.16 9.66 4.31
CA MET A 781 -29.27 8.84 4.84
C MET A 781 -30.42 8.80 3.83
N PRO A 782 -31.38 7.84 3.88
CA PRO A 782 -31.52 6.69 4.80
C PRO A 782 -31.01 5.37 4.21
N TRP A 783 -30.60 5.29 2.94
CA TRP A 783 -30.19 4.07 2.28
C TRP A 783 -28.97 4.29 1.37
N LYS A 784 -28.17 3.27 1.25
CA LYS A 784 -26.98 3.24 0.40
C LYS A 784 -27.09 2.04 -0.53
N ALA A 785 -26.54 2.16 -1.73
CA ALA A 785 -26.54 1.05 -2.68
C ALA A 785 -25.26 1.07 -3.52
N ILE A 786 -24.79 -0.12 -3.82
CA ILE A 786 -23.71 -0.36 -4.79
C ILE A 786 -24.20 -1.38 -5.81
N GLY A 787 -23.73 -1.25 -7.04
CA GLY A 787 -23.98 -2.25 -8.05
C GLY A 787 -22.81 -2.33 -9.01
N LYS A 788 -22.48 -3.55 -9.45
CA LYS A 788 -21.42 -3.84 -10.40
C LYS A 788 -21.86 -4.94 -11.33
N TYR A 789 -21.70 -4.71 -12.61
CA TYR A 789 -21.91 -5.70 -13.67
C TYR A 789 -20.66 -5.74 -14.55
N GLU A 790 -20.09 -6.89 -14.72
CA GLU A 790 -18.92 -7.10 -15.56
C GLU A 790 -19.14 -8.31 -16.46
N VAL A 791 -18.63 -8.20 -17.68
CA VAL A 791 -18.59 -9.30 -18.63
C VAL A 791 -17.26 -9.28 -19.35
N ARG A 792 -16.63 -10.45 -19.49
CA ARG A 792 -15.48 -10.67 -20.35
C ARG A 792 -15.79 -11.83 -21.27
N ASP A 793 -15.60 -11.61 -22.54
CA ASP A 793 -15.72 -12.60 -23.59
C ASP A 793 -14.39 -12.74 -24.33
N ASP A 794 -13.78 -13.91 -24.28
CA ASP A 794 -12.60 -14.24 -25.04
C ASP A 794 -12.77 -15.54 -25.84
N ALA A 795 -11.75 -15.97 -26.59
CA ALA A 795 -11.81 -17.18 -27.37
C ALA A 795 -11.99 -18.45 -26.53
N ASN A 796 -11.56 -18.43 -25.26
CA ASN A 796 -11.51 -19.61 -24.38
C ASN A 796 -12.73 -19.65 -23.44
N SER A 797 -13.25 -18.48 -23.03
CA SER A 797 -14.27 -18.39 -21.99
C SER A 797 -15.16 -17.16 -22.12
N LEU A 798 -16.29 -17.21 -21.45
CA LEU A 798 -17.18 -16.08 -21.16
C LEU A 798 -17.33 -15.98 -19.64
N GLN A 799 -16.82 -14.90 -19.08
CA GLN A 799 -16.92 -14.62 -17.64
C GLN A 799 -17.94 -13.51 -17.40
N ARG A 800 -18.71 -13.64 -16.32
CA ARG A 800 -19.69 -12.65 -15.86
C ARG A 800 -19.56 -12.47 -14.35
N VAL A 801 -19.61 -11.22 -13.90
CA VAL A 801 -19.64 -10.85 -12.48
C VAL A 801 -20.79 -9.89 -12.26
N ILE A 802 -21.63 -10.18 -11.28
CA ILE A 802 -22.70 -9.31 -10.83
C ILE A 802 -22.57 -9.17 -9.33
N THR A 803 -22.41 -7.95 -8.86
CA THR A 803 -22.45 -7.63 -7.42
C THR A 803 -23.49 -6.55 -7.20
N ILE A 804 -24.41 -6.76 -6.28
CA ILE A 804 -25.38 -5.76 -5.84
C ILE A 804 -25.38 -5.79 -4.32
N GLY A 805 -25.21 -4.64 -3.71
CA GLY A 805 -25.25 -4.49 -2.26
C GLY A 805 -25.99 -3.23 -1.84
N GLY A 806 -26.56 -3.26 -0.67
CA GLY A 806 -27.20 -2.09 -0.12
C GLY A 806 -27.54 -2.26 1.35
N ASP A 807 -27.65 -1.14 2.03
CA ASP A 807 -28.16 -1.05 3.38
C ASP A 807 -29.23 0.05 3.47
N MET A 808 -30.14 -0.12 4.36
CA MET A 808 -31.20 0.82 4.58
C MET A 808 -31.54 0.90 6.07
N ARG A 809 -31.62 2.12 6.59
CA ARG A 809 -32.27 2.38 7.88
C ARG A 809 -33.76 2.61 7.64
N ILE A 810 -34.57 1.63 8.00
CA ILE A 810 -36.03 1.68 7.76
C ILE A 810 -36.72 2.64 8.76
N PHE A 811 -36.33 2.56 10.03
CA PHE A 811 -36.69 3.51 11.10
C PHE A 811 -35.66 3.45 12.22
N ALA A 812 -35.79 4.31 13.24
CA ALA A 812 -34.85 4.35 14.34
C ALA A 812 -34.70 2.97 15.00
N GLY A 813 -33.48 2.45 14.99
CA GLY A 813 -33.13 1.13 15.54
C GLY A 813 -33.43 -0.06 14.62
N PHE A 814 -34.01 0.11 13.42
CA PHE A 814 -34.25 -0.98 12.48
C PHE A 814 -33.51 -0.74 11.18
N GLY A 815 -32.57 -1.63 10.86
CA GLY A 815 -31.77 -1.61 9.65
C GLY A 815 -31.90 -2.92 8.85
N ALA A 816 -31.77 -2.81 7.56
CA ALA A 816 -31.72 -3.94 6.64
C ALA A 816 -30.50 -3.84 5.74
N ILE A 817 -29.92 -4.99 5.39
CA ILE A 817 -28.75 -5.14 4.54
C ILE A 817 -29.01 -6.27 3.55
N ALA A 818 -28.57 -6.10 2.32
CA ALA A 818 -28.58 -7.17 1.33
C ALA A 818 -27.34 -7.13 0.46
N LYS A 819 -26.82 -8.30 0.10
CA LYS A 819 -25.73 -8.49 -0.86
C LYS A 819 -26.05 -9.65 -1.78
N LEU A 820 -25.74 -9.47 -3.04
CA LEU A 820 -25.82 -10.47 -4.09
C LEU A 820 -24.50 -10.45 -4.85
N ASP A 821 -23.79 -11.58 -4.84
CA ASP A 821 -22.63 -11.83 -5.68
C ASP A 821 -22.95 -13.03 -6.58
N HIS A 822 -22.81 -12.84 -7.86
CA HIS A 822 -22.94 -13.88 -8.87
C HIS A 822 -21.74 -13.83 -9.79
N TRP A 823 -21.05 -14.93 -9.90
CA TRP A 823 -19.96 -15.11 -10.83
C TRP A 823 -20.17 -16.37 -11.65
N GLU A 824 -19.91 -16.26 -12.95
CA GLU A 824 -20.03 -17.35 -13.91
C GLU A 824 -18.84 -17.31 -14.86
N ASN A 825 -18.22 -18.47 -15.08
CA ASN A 825 -17.23 -18.68 -16.14
C ASN A 825 -17.67 -19.85 -17.01
N ARG A 826 -18.01 -19.59 -18.27
CA ARG A 826 -18.35 -20.60 -19.26
C ARG A 826 -17.18 -20.81 -20.20
N TYR A 827 -16.67 -22.02 -20.25
CA TYR A 827 -15.57 -22.38 -21.11
C TYR A 827 -16.09 -22.72 -22.53
N LYS A 828 -15.39 -22.22 -23.55
CA LYS A 828 -15.75 -22.39 -24.95
C LYS A 828 -14.95 -23.50 -25.65
N ILE A 829 -13.76 -23.83 -25.12
CA ILE A 829 -12.79 -24.78 -25.66
C ILE A 829 -12.59 -25.92 -24.66
N GLY A 830 -12.31 -27.11 -25.15
CA GLY A 830 -12.11 -28.32 -24.36
C GLY A 830 -13.43 -28.88 -23.84
N ASN A 831 -13.48 -29.27 -22.58
CA ASN A 831 -14.72 -29.66 -21.91
C ASN A 831 -15.59 -28.40 -21.71
N LYS A 832 -16.59 -28.22 -22.58
CA LYS A 832 -17.47 -27.03 -22.57
C LYS A 832 -18.37 -26.98 -21.33
N GLY A 833 -17.77 -26.88 -20.16
CA GLY A 833 -18.50 -26.74 -18.91
C GLY A 833 -18.54 -25.32 -18.41
N SER A 834 -19.14 -25.14 -17.26
CA SER A 834 -19.19 -23.85 -16.55
C SER A 834 -18.76 -24.04 -15.11
N GLN A 835 -18.22 -22.96 -14.58
CA GLN A 835 -18.04 -22.78 -13.15
C GLN A 835 -18.89 -21.59 -12.73
N THR A 836 -19.75 -21.79 -11.72
CA THR A 836 -20.66 -20.75 -11.22
C THR A 836 -20.55 -20.68 -9.71
N ARG A 837 -20.48 -19.48 -9.18
CA ARG A 837 -20.49 -19.22 -7.75
C ARG A 837 -21.50 -18.12 -7.44
N GLU A 838 -22.37 -18.41 -6.49
CA GLU A 838 -23.44 -17.51 -6.08
C GLU A 838 -23.39 -17.34 -4.55
N ASN A 839 -23.51 -16.11 -4.11
CA ASN A 839 -23.57 -15.78 -2.69
C ASN A 839 -24.59 -14.65 -2.49
N TYR A 840 -25.79 -15.00 -2.08
CA TYR A 840 -26.89 -14.08 -1.85
C TYR A 840 -27.20 -14.02 -0.37
N GLN A 841 -27.13 -12.85 0.22
CA GLN A 841 -27.29 -12.66 1.65
C GLN A 841 -28.24 -11.49 1.91
N ALA A 842 -29.11 -11.63 2.87
CA ALA A 842 -29.92 -10.54 3.40
C ALA A 842 -29.99 -10.65 4.92
N GLY A 843 -29.95 -9.51 5.58
CA GLY A 843 -30.04 -9.43 7.02
C GLY A 843 -30.87 -8.25 7.47
N VAL A 844 -31.51 -8.40 8.61
CA VAL A 844 -32.21 -7.32 9.31
C VAL A 844 -31.75 -7.28 10.75
N ALA A 845 -31.56 -6.08 11.26
CA ALA A 845 -31.15 -5.83 12.62
C ALA A 845 -32.13 -4.86 13.29
N TYR A 846 -32.57 -5.21 14.47
CA TYR A 846 -33.36 -4.34 15.33
C TYR A 846 -32.60 -4.06 16.62
N ARG A 847 -32.15 -2.81 16.78
CA ARG A 847 -31.46 -2.32 17.98
C ARG A 847 -31.86 -0.87 18.24
N PRO A 848 -32.95 -0.64 18.96
CA PRO A 848 -33.41 0.72 19.28
C PRO A 848 -32.38 1.44 20.16
N GLN A 849 -32.14 2.72 19.88
CA GLN A 849 -31.16 3.51 20.63
C GLN A 849 -31.64 3.89 22.04
N ASP A 850 -32.96 3.99 22.20
CA ASP A 850 -33.60 4.45 23.45
C ASP A 850 -34.02 3.30 24.38
N SER A 851 -33.76 2.06 24.02
CA SER A 851 -34.23 0.92 24.80
C SER A 851 -33.39 -0.33 24.51
N ASP A 852 -32.81 -0.91 25.54
CA ASP A 852 -32.11 -2.20 25.50
C ASP A 852 -33.05 -3.41 25.69
N LYS A 853 -34.38 -3.20 25.62
CA LYS A 853 -35.36 -4.26 25.89
C LYS A 853 -35.32 -5.38 24.88
N ILE A 854 -35.16 -5.04 23.60
CA ILE A 854 -35.13 -6.05 22.54
C ILE A 854 -34.04 -5.71 21.54
N ASN A 855 -33.14 -6.67 21.32
CA ASN A 855 -32.16 -6.64 20.24
C ASN A 855 -32.35 -7.92 19.42
N ALA A 856 -32.49 -7.80 18.11
CA ALA A 856 -32.68 -8.93 17.22
C ALA A 856 -31.89 -8.77 15.94
N LEU A 857 -31.33 -9.87 15.48
CA LEU A 857 -30.65 -9.99 14.18
C LEU A 857 -31.19 -11.22 13.46
N ALA A 858 -31.62 -11.05 12.22
CA ALA A 858 -31.99 -12.18 11.36
C ALA A 858 -31.19 -12.12 10.08
N LYS A 859 -30.75 -13.28 9.60
CA LYS A 859 -29.98 -13.44 8.37
C LYS A 859 -30.52 -14.60 7.55
N ILE A 860 -30.57 -14.39 6.24
CA ILE A 860 -30.77 -15.44 5.25
C ILE A 860 -29.62 -15.41 4.26
N ALA A 861 -29.09 -16.57 3.90
CA ALA A 861 -28.04 -16.69 2.90
C ALA A 861 -28.30 -17.89 1.99
N TYR A 862 -28.01 -17.70 0.72
CA TYR A 862 -27.93 -18.74 -0.29
C TYR A 862 -26.53 -18.73 -0.84
N VAL A 863 -25.83 -19.87 -0.77
CA VAL A 863 -24.48 -20.05 -1.30
C VAL A 863 -24.49 -21.25 -2.22
N SER A 864 -24.11 -21.05 -3.48
CA SER A 864 -24.03 -22.11 -4.49
C SER A 864 -22.62 -22.14 -5.08
N ASP A 865 -22.09 -23.34 -5.23
CA ASP A 865 -20.83 -23.61 -5.89
C ASP A 865 -21.01 -24.76 -6.87
N ARG A 866 -20.81 -24.48 -8.16
CA ARG A 866 -21.01 -25.44 -9.25
C ARG A 866 -19.81 -25.42 -10.17
N ASN A 867 -19.19 -26.57 -10.37
CA ASN A 867 -18.04 -26.71 -11.25
C ASN A 867 -18.18 -27.98 -12.10
N SER A 868 -18.42 -27.81 -13.40
CA SER A 868 -18.53 -28.89 -14.38
C SER A 868 -17.24 -29.09 -15.22
N GLN A 869 -16.14 -28.39 -14.87
CA GLN A 869 -14.87 -28.49 -15.57
C GLN A 869 -13.99 -29.63 -15.07
N ILE A 870 -14.16 -30.04 -13.83
CA ILE A 870 -13.39 -31.12 -13.21
C ILE A 870 -13.95 -32.49 -13.62
N ALA A 871 -13.14 -33.53 -13.52
CA ALA A 871 -13.48 -34.88 -13.92
C ALA A 871 -14.75 -35.42 -13.19
N ILE A 872 -14.96 -34.98 -11.96
CA ILE A 872 -16.15 -35.23 -11.18
C ILE A 872 -16.82 -33.88 -10.92
N PRO A 873 -17.93 -33.56 -11.64
CA PRO A 873 -18.63 -32.29 -11.43
C PRO A 873 -19.09 -32.13 -9.99
N ILE A 874 -18.89 -30.94 -9.46
CA ILE A 874 -19.37 -30.57 -8.11
C ILE A 874 -20.57 -29.64 -8.26
N ARG A 875 -21.60 -29.91 -7.51
CA ARG A 875 -22.72 -29.00 -7.29
C ARG A 875 -23.14 -29.04 -5.83
N GLN A 876 -22.97 -27.91 -5.16
CA GLN A 876 -23.39 -27.76 -3.78
C GLN A 876 -24.21 -26.48 -3.63
N ASP A 877 -25.45 -26.63 -3.22
CA ASP A 877 -26.35 -25.53 -2.91
C ASP A 877 -26.64 -25.49 -1.41
N ARG A 878 -26.41 -24.37 -0.76
CA ARG A 878 -26.58 -24.17 0.68
C ARG A 878 -27.54 -23.03 0.97
N TYR A 879 -28.57 -23.31 1.74
CA TYR A 879 -29.52 -22.31 2.26
C TYR A 879 -29.35 -22.21 3.75
N ILE A 880 -29.08 -21.03 4.25
CA ILE A 880 -28.80 -20.77 5.67
C ILE A 880 -29.76 -19.70 6.15
N PHE A 881 -30.43 -19.97 7.25
CA PHE A 881 -31.26 -18.99 7.94
C PHE A 881 -30.87 -18.98 9.41
N SER A 882 -30.68 -17.79 9.98
CA SER A 882 -30.39 -17.63 11.40
C SER A 882 -31.08 -16.41 12.01
N VAL A 883 -31.53 -16.56 13.24
CA VAL A 883 -32.12 -15.49 14.05
C VAL A 883 -31.47 -15.51 15.43
N HIS A 884 -30.99 -14.37 15.83
CA HIS A 884 -30.50 -14.12 17.18
C HIS A 884 -31.35 -13.05 17.81
N SER A 885 -31.81 -13.27 19.04
CA SER A 885 -32.58 -12.30 19.78
C SER A 885 -32.13 -12.23 21.21
N TYR A 886 -32.07 -11.02 21.72
CA TYR A 886 -32.00 -10.77 23.18
C TYR A 886 -33.22 -9.95 23.59
N TRP A 887 -33.93 -10.40 24.61
CA TRP A 887 -35.13 -9.76 25.10
C TRP A 887 -35.03 -9.59 26.63
N GLN A 888 -34.94 -8.35 27.09
CA GLN A 888 -35.08 -7.97 28.47
C GLN A 888 -36.58 -7.76 28.78
N ILE A 889 -37.24 -8.81 29.20
CA ILE A 889 -38.70 -8.82 29.44
C ILE A 889 -39.05 -7.80 30.49
N ASP A 890 -38.33 -7.81 31.59
CA ASP A 890 -38.39 -6.82 32.66
C ASP A 890 -36.99 -6.65 33.27
N ARG A 891 -36.88 -5.92 34.39
CA ARG A 891 -35.60 -5.71 35.08
C ARG A 891 -34.97 -6.98 35.64
N LYS A 892 -35.76 -8.05 35.79
CA LYS A 892 -35.33 -9.32 36.37
C LYS A 892 -35.15 -10.45 35.37
N ILE A 893 -35.80 -10.36 34.20
CA ILE A 893 -35.86 -11.47 33.27
C ILE A 893 -35.20 -11.05 31.95
N GLY A 894 -34.10 -11.72 31.63
CA GLY A 894 -33.45 -11.66 30.32
C GLY A 894 -33.61 -13.00 29.59
N LEU A 895 -33.85 -12.94 28.29
CA LEU A 895 -33.97 -14.09 27.40
C LEU A 895 -33.13 -13.89 26.16
N ALA A 896 -32.09 -14.72 25.99
CA ALA A 896 -31.30 -14.77 24.76
C ALA A 896 -31.67 -16.03 24.01
N SER A 897 -32.05 -15.90 22.72
CA SER A 897 -32.43 -17.04 21.91
C SER A 897 -31.74 -16.98 20.56
N ARG A 898 -31.34 -18.14 20.07
CA ARG A 898 -30.76 -18.35 18.75
C ARG A 898 -31.47 -19.48 18.06
N PHE A 899 -31.86 -19.24 16.81
CA PHE A 899 -32.35 -20.27 15.93
C PHE A 899 -31.53 -20.23 14.63
N ALA A 900 -31.09 -21.38 14.15
CA ALA A 900 -30.42 -21.49 12.87
C ALA A 900 -30.86 -22.75 12.14
N THR A 901 -30.96 -22.68 10.83
CA THR A 901 -31.15 -23.84 9.99
C THR A 901 -30.30 -23.76 8.75
N ARG A 902 -29.76 -24.88 8.36
CA ARG A 902 -28.98 -25.07 7.15
C ARG A 902 -29.55 -26.20 6.32
N PHE A 903 -29.82 -25.95 5.08
CA PHE A 903 -30.23 -26.95 4.10
C PHE A 903 -29.12 -27.01 3.04
N VAL A 904 -28.54 -28.18 2.81
CA VAL A 904 -27.50 -28.46 1.83
C VAL A 904 -28.02 -29.48 0.83
N LEU A 905 -27.87 -29.12 -0.44
CA LEU A 905 -28.05 -30.05 -1.57
C LEU A 905 -26.66 -30.28 -2.15
N ASP A 906 -26.18 -31.50 -2.09
CA ASP A 906 -24.88 -31.91 -2.63
C ASP A 906 -25.11 -32.97 -3.69
N ASP A 907 -24.83 -32.66 -4.94
CA ASP A 907 -24.91 -33.60 -6.04
C ASP A 907 -23.51 -34.19 -6.29
N ASP A 908 -23.25 -35.38 -5.79
CA ASP A 908 -22.02 -36.12 -6.06
C ASP A 908 -22.21 -36.94 -7.35
N ALA A 909 -21.58 -36.46 -8.41
CA ALA A 909 -21.64 -37.14 -9.71
C ALA A 909 -20.96 -38.55 -9.71
N THR A 910 -20.20 -38.88 -8.67
CA THR A 910 -19.57 -40.21 -8.52
C THR A 910 -20.60 -41.30 -8.24
N PHE A 911 -21.69 -40.94 -7.56
CA PHE A 911 -22.69 -41.89 -7.10
C PHE A 911 -24.04 -41.75 -7.82
N ASP A 912 -24.19 -40.79 -8.73
CA ASP A 912 -25.48 -40.45 -9.42
C ASP A 912 -26.64 -40.22 -8.42
N GLU A 913 -26.31 -39.81 -7.21
CA GLU A 913 -27.27 -39.54 -6.14
C GLU A 913 -27.07 -38.12 -5.59
N SER A 914 -28.18 -37.39 -5.47
CA SER A 914 -28.19 -36.13 -4.73
C SER A 914 -28.41 -36.38 -3.25
N VAL A 915 -27.50 -35.91 -2.42
CA VAL A 915 -27.63 -36.01 -0.97
C VAL A 915 -28.17 -34.66 -0.45
N SER A 916 -29.28 -34.71 0.26
CA SER A 916 -29.78 -33.53 0.95
C SER A 916 -29.61 -33.69 2.47
N THR A 917 -28.94 -32.70 3.07
CA THR A 917 -28.85 -32.63 4.54
C THR A 917 -29.54 -31.37 5.05
N GLN A 918 -30.23 -31.52 6.15
CA GLN A 918 -30.95 -30.41 6.80
C GLN A 918 -30.64 -30.43 8.29
N THR A 919 -30.06 -29.32 8.77
CA THR A 919 -29.65 -29.15 10.15
C THR A 919 -30.45 -28.02 10.78
N TYR A 920 -31.07 -28.29 11.93
CA TYR A 920 -31.75 -27.31 12.76
C TYR A 920 -31.04 -27.15 14.07
N PHE A 921 -30.82 -25.91 14.45
CA PHE A 921 -30.20 -25.56 15.73
C PHE A 921 -31.11 -24.59 16.48
N PHE A 922 -31.32 -24.84 17.75
CA PHE A 922 -32.05 -23.94 18.65
C PHE A 922 -31.29 -23.85 19.97
N GLN A 923 -31.11 -22.63 20.45
CA GLN A 923 -30.60 -22.34 21.78
C GLN A 923 -31.47 -21.30 22.45
N SER A 924 -31.74 -21.47 23.73
CA SER A 924 -32.39 -20.45 24.56
C SER A 924 -31.73 -20.41 25.92
N ARG A 925 -31.32 -19.22 26.32
CA ARG A 925 -30.78 -18.91 27.63
C ARG A 925 -31.67 -17.91 28.34
N ALA A 926 -32.24 -18.32 29.43
CA ALA A 926 -33.05 -17.49 30.29
C ALA A 926 -32.24 -17.13 31.54
N GLU A 927 -32.26 -15.86 31.90
CA GLU A 927 -31.64 -15.32 33.11
C GLU A 927 -32.70 -14.69 33.99
N TYR A 928 -32.69 -15.01 35.28
CA TYR A 928 -33.62 -14.48 36.26
C TYR A 928 -32.86 -13.91 37.44
N ALA A 929 -32.97 -12.61 37.67
CA ALA A 929 -32.41 -11.93 38.83
C ALA A 929 -33.39 -11.99 40.02
N TYR A 930 -33.08 -12.87 40.96
CA TYR A 930 -33.86 -12.97 42.22
C TYR A 930 -33.68 -11.72 43.07
N THR A 931 -32.43 -11.30 43.27
CA THR A 931 -32.05 -10.02 43.90
C THR A 931 -31.04 -9.29 43.00
N ASN A 932 -30.54 -8.16 43.47
CA ASN A 932 -29.47 -7.47 42.74
C ASN A 932 -28.14 -8.29 42.74
N GLU A 933 -27.98 -9.18 43.72
CA GLU A 933 -26.77 -9.97 43.89
C GLU A 933 -26.93 -11.41 43.42
N LEU A 934 -28.15 -11.97 43.42
CA LEU A 934 -28.40 -13.38 43.11
C LEU A 934 -29.17 -13.50 41.81
N SER A 935 -28.62 -14.24 40.84
CA SER A 935 -29.25 -14.59 39.57
C SER A 935 -29.22 -16.08 39.28
N GLY A 936 -30.14 -16.52 38.47
CA GLY A 936 -30.22 -17.91 38.00
C GLY A 936 -30.27 -17.94 36.48
N ILE A 937 -29.56 -18.86 35.89
CA ILE A 937 -29.46 -19.02 34.42
C ILE A 937 -29.93 -20.44 34.07
N LEU A 938 -30.72 -20.54 33.02
CA LEU A 938 -31.12 -21.80 32.40
C LEU A 938 -30.73 -21.76 30.93
N ASP A 939 -29.89 -22.69 30.47
CA ASP A 939 -29.47 -22.83 29.07
C ASP A 939 -30.00 -24.14 28.50
N ALA A 940 -30.71 -24.07 27.40
CA ALA A 940 -31.21 -25.22 26.67
C ALA A 940 -30.79 -25.14 25.19
N ARG A 941 -30.27 -26.23 24.64
CA ARG A 941 -29.78 -26.37 23.29
C ARG A 941 -30.33 -27.60 22.62
N PHE A 942 -30.64 -27.50 21.37
CA PHE A 942 -31.12 -28.59 20.55
C PHE A 942 -30.57 -28.49 19.15
N ILE A 943 -30.05 -29.59 18.64
CA ILE A 943 -29.71 -29.78 17.24
C ILE A 943 -30.36 -31.02 16.71
N TYR A 944 -30.82 -30.96 15.47
CA TYR A 944 -31.38 -32.08 14.74
C TYR A 944 -30.86 -32.07 13.31
N MET A 945 -30.41 -33.22 12.81
CA MET A 945 -29.93 -33.43 11.47
C MET A 945 -30.74 -34.52 10.74
N SER A 946 -31.26 -34.20 9.58
CA SER A 946 -31.89 -35.11 8.63
C SER A 946 -30.94 -35.33 7.43
N PRO A 947 -30.84 -36.52 6.80
CA PRO A 947 -31.68 -37.73 6.99
C PRO A 947 -31.20 -38.67 8.08
N THR A 948 -30.06 -38.43 8.71
CA THR A 948 -29.51 -39.37 9.71
C THR A 948 -30.38 -39.49 10.96
N SER A 949 -31.32 -38.54 11.13
CA SER A 949 -32.20 -38.45 12.31
C SER A 949 -31.42 -38.29 13.61
N GLU A 950 -30.18 -37.88 13.52
CA GLU A 950 -29.33 -37.55 14.68
C GLU A 950 -29.86 -36.33 15.39
N SER A 951 -29.93 -36.39 16.71
CA SER A 951 -30.32 -35.27 17.54
C SER A 951 -29.49 -35.18 18.80
N ALA A 952 -29.08 -33.99 19.15
CA ALA A 952 -28.48 -33.74 20.44
C ALA A 952 -29.31 -32.67 21.19
N PHE A 953 -29.50 -32.91 22.48
CA PHE A 953 -30.19 -31.97 23.37
C PHE A 953 -29.34 -31.74 24.60
N GLY A 954 -29.06 -30.51 24.92
CA GLY A 954 -28.35 -30.10 26.11
C GLY A 954 -29.17 -29.24 27.04
N LEU A 955 -28.99 -29.41 28.33
CA LEU A 955 -29.64 -28.60 29.36
C LEU A 955 -28.66 -28.36 30.50
N ALA A 956 -28.50 -27.09 30.87
CA ALA A 956 -27.67 -26.66 32.01
C ALA A 956 -28.40 -25.59 32.82
N ALA A 957 -28.21 -25.61 34.14
CA ALA A 957 -28.68 -24.54 35.02
C ALA A 957 -27.52 -24.07 35.92
N GLU A 958 -27.50 -22.78 36.19
CA GLU A 958 -26.47 -22.09 36.97
C GLU A 958 -27.14 -21.07 37.91
N VAL A 959 -26.59 -20.91 39.08
CA VAL A 959 -26.98 -19.89 40.05
C VAL A 959 -25.74 -19.09 40.39
N ASP A 960 -25.81 -17.79 40.15
CA ASP A 960 -24.70 -16.85 40.30
C ASP A 960 -24.98 -15.90 41.47
N TYR A 961 -23.95 -15.70 42.29
CA TYR A 961 -23.96 -14.70 43.38
C TYR A 961 -22.89 -13.64 43.13
N LEU A 962 -23.31 -12.39 43.08
CA LEU A 962 -22.44 -11.21 42.95
C LEU A 962 -21.72 -10.96 44.29
N VAL A 963 -20.46 -11.40 44.36
CA VAL A 963 -19.65 -11.28 45.59
C VAL A 963 -19.04 -9.90 45.76
N TYR A 964 -18.71 -9.26 44.65
CA TYR A 964 -18.12 -7.93 44.61
C TYR A 964 -18.50 -7.24 43.30
N GLN A 965 -18.59 -5.96 43.27
CA GLN A 965 -19.12 -5.09 42.17
C GLN A 965 -19.32 -5.75 40.80
N ASN A 966 -18.31 -6.45 40.28
CA ASN A 966 -18.32 -7.06 38.95
C ASN A 966 -17.83 -8.52 38.97
N ILE A 967 -17.80 -9.16 40.16
CA ILE A 967 -17.34 -10.54 40.31
C ILE A 967 -18.51 -11.39 40.82
N GLN A 968 -18.90 -12.36 40.01
CA GLN A 968 -19.94 -13.33 40.32
C GLN A 968 -19.29 -14.73 40.52
N LEU A 969 -19.72 -15.44 41.50
CA LEU A 969 -19.43 -16.83 41.69
C LEU A 969 -20.70 -17.63 41.42
N GLY A 970 -20.57 -18.61 40.54
CA GLY A 970 -21.64 -19.48 40.10
C GLY A 970 -21.47 -20.91 40.56
N VAL A 971 -22.61 -21.56 40.75
CA VAL A 971 -22.69 -23.01 40.89
C VAL A 971 -23.71 -23.52 39.88
N GLY A 972 -23.24 -24.38 38.98
CA GLY A 972 -24.11 -24.90 37.93
C GLY A 972 -24.10 -26.40 37.84
N TYR A 973 -25.13 -26.94 37.21
CA TYR A 973 -25.26 -28.35 36.94
C TYR A 973 -25.67 -28.59 35.49
N ILE A 974 -24.92 -29.46 34.79
CA ILE A 974 -25.23 -29.90 33.43
C ILE A 974 -26.06 -31.17 33.53
N PHE A 975 -27.34 -31.07 33.16
CA PHE A 975 -28.29 -32.19 33.21
C PHE A 975 -28.17 -33.10 32.00
N LYS A 976 -27.73 -32.58 30.87
CA LYS A 976 -27.56 -33.34 29.65
C LYS A 976 -26.53 -32.71 28.76
N ASN A 977 -25.67 -33.56 28.20
CA ASN A 977 -24.57 -33.18 27.33
C ASN A 977 -25.07 -32.65 25.99
N TYR A 978 -24.29 -31.72 25.47
CA TYR A 978 -24.44 -31.26 24.11
C TYR A 978 -23.06 -31.24 23.45
N SER A 979 -22.92 -31.82 22.27
CA SER A 979 -21.70 -31.75 21.44
C SER A 979 -22.06 -31.68 19.99
N ASP A 980 -21.41 -30.79 19.28
CA ASP A 980 -21.62 -30.52 17.85
C ASP A 980 -20.29 -30.14 17.18
N ALA A 981 -19.93 -30.80 16.09
CA ALA A 981 -18.74 -30.50 15.35
C ALA A 981 -18.72 -29.10 14.72
N ASP A 982 -19.90 -28.60 14.29
CA ASP A 982 -20.07 -27.28 13.67
C ASP A 982 -20.12 -26.14 14.70
N PHE A 983 -20.57 -26.44 15.91
CA PHE A 983 -20.73 -25.50 17.02
C PHE A 983 -19.92 -25.92 18.25
N SER A 984 -18.71 -26.42 18.02
CA SER A 984 -17.87 -26.96 19.10
C SER A 984 -17.62 -25.95 20.23
N PHE A 985 -17.70 -24.66 19.98
CA PHE A 985 -17.65 -23.61 20.99
C PHE A 985 -18.87 -23.55 21.91
N LEU A 986 -19.95 -24.23 21.52
CA LEU A 986 -21.19 -24.37 22.31
C LEU A 986 -21.28 -25.72 23.01
N ASP A 987 -20.32 -26.63 22.83
CA ASP A 987 -20.30 -27.96 23.41
C ASP A 987 -20.23 -27.89 24.93
N TYR A 988 -21.01 -28.71 25.58
CA TYR A 988 -20.82 -29.09 26.97
C TYR A 988 -21.08 -30.59 27.11
N GLN A 989 -20.14 -31.24 27.70
CA GLN A 989 -20.17 -32.67 27.93
C GLN A 989 -20.20 -32.94 29.43
N TYR A 990 -20.88 -33.98 29.83
CA TYR A 990 -20.99 -34.53 31.16
C TYR A 990 -22.17 -34.04 32.05
N HIS A 991 -22.76 -34.96 32.72
CA HIS A 991 -23.66 -34.73 33.86
C HIS A 991 -22.81 -34.36 35.08
N ASN A 992 -22.54 -33.10 35.30
CA ASN A 992 -21.63 -32.66 36.33
C ASN A 992 -22.00 -31.36 36.98
N LEU A 993 -21.68 -31.31 38.29
CA LEU A 993 -21.61 -30.07 39.03
C LEU A 993 -20.37 -29.31 38.61
N TYR A 994 -20.52 -28.03 38.36
CA TYR A 994 -19.42 -27.12 38.11
C TYR A 994 -19.52 -25.84 38.92
N PHE A 995 -18.38 -25.26 39.22
CA PHE A 995 -18.28 -23.93 39.81
C PHE A 995 -17.86 -22.96 38.76
N ALA A 996 -18.52 -21.81 38.70
CA ALA A 996 -18.24 -20.76 37.73
C ALA A 996 -17.72 -19.51 38.42
N LEU A 997 -16.82 -18.82 37.74
CA LEU A 997 -16.37 -17.47 38.09
C LEU A 997 -16.58 -16.56 36.88
N HIS A 998 -17.33 -15.51 37.06
CA HIS A 998 -17.51 -14.44 36.04
C HIS A 998 -17.01 -13.14 36.62
N ALA A 999 -16.06 -12.53 35.96
CA ALA A 999 -15.53 -11.22 36.36
C ALA A 999 -15.48 -10.30 35.14
N LYS A 1000 -16.04 -9.08 35.29
CA LYS A 1000 -15.85 -7.98 34.37
C LYS A 1000 -14.91 -6.98 35.01
N PHE A 1001 -13.96 -6.45 34.28
CA PHE A 1001 -13.01 -5.48 34.80
C PHE A 1001 -12.72 -4.36 33.81
N SER A 1002 -12.38 -3.21 34.35
CA SER A 1002 -11.96 -2.01 33.63
C SER A 1002 -10.69 -1.46 34.26
N GLU A 1003 -10.20 -0.35 33.77
CA GLU A 1003 -9.05 0.39 34.31
C GLU A 1003 -9.17 0.69 35.82
N ASP A 1004 -10.38 0.79 36.32
CA ASP A 1004 -10.65 1.03 37.75
C ASP A 1004 -10.16 -0.09 38.67
N ILE A 1005 -9.90 -1.29 38.12
CA ILE A 1005 -9.36 -2.42 38.90
C ILE A 1005 -7.97 -2.11 39.50
N PHE A 1006 -7.22 -1.20 38.87
CA PHE A 1006 -5.93 -0.75 39.40
C PHE A 1006 -6.05 0.40 40.42
N ASN A 1007 -7.22 0.97 40.62
CA ASN A 1007 -7.51 2.04 41.58
C ASN A 1007 -8.02 1.49 42.91
N TRP A 1008 -7.44 0.40 43.36
CA TRP A 1008 -7.75 -0.15 44.69
C TRP A 1008 -7.30 0.81 45.78
N ARG A 1009 -8.22 1.71 46.20
CA ARG A 1009 -8.11 2.49 47.42
C ARG A 1009 -9.05 1.96 48.45
#